data_e171e9dcc3b396acbd4c34e38c5435d8
#
_entry.id   e171e9dcc3b396acbd4c34e38c5435d8
#
_cell.length_a   1.000
_cell.length_b   1.000
_cell.length_c   1.000
_cell.angle_alpha   90.00
_cell.angle_beta   90.00
_cell.angle_gamma   90.00
#
_symmetry.space_group_name_H-M   'P 1'
#
loop_
_entity.id
_entity.type
_entity.pdbx_description
1 polymer ?
#
loop_
_entity_poly.entity_id
_entity_poly.type
_entity_poly.pdbx_seq_one_letter_code
_entity_poly.pdbx_strand_id
1 'polypeptide(L)'
;IETVVKEAKALRTSQKGDTVSYNAGAFKVTNDADVEGLLKKMPGITVSDGTVEAQGEQIKKVFVDGKEFFGEDVTTAIKSLPAQAVDRVEVYNKLSDAAEFSGMDDGEGYKALNIVTHANMRQGQFGKLYAGYGYDADTKTEAKNKYVVGGNANIFSGSSRVSVIGLFNNINQQNFSFEDILGVSGGSGRGRRGGVGQYMVRPQSGVASVNAIGVNYSDTWGKRDQVSFQGSYFFNNTDTRNRSTIDKWYESPMPVDTLSTRGYSDTESYNHRFNARLEWKISDNQNLMVRPSFSYQSNDLLSTTQGWQFGESGYSRTENRSDALRHGYNVRTNAVYRAKLGKDGRTITVDGDVNYSDNTNNSNSFSNVLPLSDLRPDGVDAPWGWDTTGYTRLRYLRNLAPSSSYRLRGQFTYTEPVAKYAQVSLQYRISYDYQERDKKSYITGADYSIAGLAPDGALSNSYRSNYLTQSAGPGFRYSKERNTFIANVFYQRSSLDGQIVRDDADKIRHSYNNVTYFMMGQLNINRENSLRLYVSSYTDNPSITDLQNVADVSDAQNITKGNPDLNPTYSHRVNFHYINSNVEKGRTFMWMFSMQNTSDYNATHVVSNPGTITLGGVQYKPNYYSTPVNLDGYWSLRTHLSYGFPIGFLKSNFNVMAGVSYSLTPSMLGGEVDADGFITGGKRNDTSNIGYDFNTVLGSNISENVDFTLSWNGTYNEATNSLGESGSKNRYFNHRAQGNMKFVFPLGFTFTGSVAYTQYIGFTNDYDDSYLLCNAWIGKKIFKNKRGEIMFGVNDLLNRNKAFARTTGSGWTQNATNSVIGRYYMVQFTYNLRRFGKKGSKNISDYDGVVQSGPRRMGPGGPGGPPPGIFHGPR
;
A
#
# COMPACT_ATOMS: atom_id res chain seq x y z
N ILE A 1 20.83 48.00 -32.07
CA ILE A 1 19.72 47.04 -32.13
C ILE A 1 19.71 46.36 -30.78
N GLU A 2 18.83 46.81 -29.88
CA GLU A 2 18.62 46.18 -28.60
C GLU A 2 17.94 44.83 -28.85
N THR A 3 18.61 43.78 -28.46
CA THR A 3 18.03 42.43 -28.50
C THR A 3 17.06 42.28 -27.34
N VAL A 4 15.77 42.37 -27.59
CA VAL A 4 14.72 42.04 -26.59
C VAL A 4 14.75 40.51 -26.34
N VAL A 5 15.39 40.10 -25.26
CA VAL A 5 15.34 38.73 -24.77
C VAL A 5 13.98 38.53 -24.09
N LYS A 6 13.04 37.90 -24.79
CA LYS A 6 11.77 37.50 -24.21
C LYS A 6 12.01 36.21 -23.41
N GLU A 7 12.19 36.31 -22.12
CA GLU A 7 12.22 35.13 -21.24
C GLU A 7 10.83 34.44 -21.22
N ALA A 8 10.70 33.35 -21.94
CA ALA A 8 9.52 32.51 -21.82
C ALA A 8 9.66 31.65 -20.55
N LYS A 9 8.92 31.98 -19.50
CA LYS A 9 8.80 31.11 -18.33
C LYS A 9 8.23 29.79 -18.77
N ALA A 10 8.97 28.71 -18.57
CA ALA A 10 8.47 27.36 -18.80
C ALA A 10 7.24 27.12 -17.89
N LEU A 11 6.14 26.69 -18.49
CA LEU A 11 4.92 26.35 -17.75
C LEU A 11 5.24 25.21 -16.76
N ARG A 12 4.92 25.39 -15.48
CA ARG A 12 5.24 24.41 -14.43
C ARG A 12 4.35 23.18 -14.49
N THR A 13 3.07 23.40 -14.72
CA THR A 13 2.05 22.37 -14.82
C THR A 13 1.17 22.64 -16.02
N SER A 14 0.68 21.60 -16.65
CA SER A 14 -0.35 21.68 -17.68
C SER A 14 -1.34 20.55 -17.47
N GLN A 15 -2.58 20.77 -17.86
CA GLN A 15 -3.62 19.76 -17.78
C GLN A 15 -4.20 19.48 -19.18
N LYS A 16 -4.28 18.20 -19.51
CA LYS A 16 -4.92 17.74 -20.74
C LYS A 16 -5.86 16.59 -20.40
N GLY A 17 -7.15 16.87 -20.37
CA GLY A 17 -8.13 15.90 -19.90
C GLY A 17 -7.93 15.62 -18.40
N ASP A 18 -7.73 14.36 -18.05
CA ASP A 18 -7.43 13.90 -16.69
C ASP A 18 -5.92 13.86 -16.38
N THR A 19 -5.09 14.07 -17.39
CA THR A 19 -3.65 14.05 -17.22
C THR A 19 -3.15 15.40 -16.75
N VAL A 20 -2.54 15.43 -15.56
CA VAL A 20 -1.77 16.57 -15.06
C VAL A 20 -0.30 16.33 -15.39
N SER A 21 0.28 17.23 -16.17
CA SER A 21 1.69 17.16 -16.58
C SER A 21 2.51 18.22 -15.86
N TYR A 22 3.56 17.80 -15.20
CA TYR A 22 4.52 18.64 -14.49
C TYR A 22 5.81 18.73 -15.28
N ASN A 23 6.23 19.93 -15.64
CA ASN A 23 7.51 20.18 -16.32
C ASN A 23 8.66 20.01 -15.31
N ALA A 24 9.49 18.99 -15.46
CA ALA A 24 10.58 18.69 -14.55
C ALA A 24 11.58 19.84 -14.41
N GLY A 25 11.88 20.55 -15.50
CA GLY A 25 12.79 21.69 -15.51
C GLY A 25 12.32 22.91 -14.70
N ALA A 26 11.04 22.97 -14.34
CA ALA A 26 10.49 24.02 -13.49
C ALA A 26 10.72 23.78 -11.98
N PHE A 27 11.20 22.58 -11.60
CA PHE A 27 11.47 22.18 -10.22
C PHE A 27 12.96 21.90 -10.06
N LYS A 28 13.69 22.79 -9.39
CA LYS A 28 15.14 22.68 -9.20
C LYS A 28 15.46 21.64 -8.13
N VAL A 29 16.26 20.66 -8.51
CA VAL A 29 16.83 19.62 -7.63
C VAL A 29 18.33 19.53 -7.85
N THR A 30 19.07 18.92 -6.93
CA THR A 30 20.51 18.72 -7.10
C THR A 30 20.79 17.78 -8.26
N ASN A 31 21.96 17.94 -8.89
CA ASN A 31 22.37 17.18 -10.09
C ASN A 31 22.42 15.65 -9.90
N ASP A 32 22.43 15.18 -8.68
CA ASP A 32 22.47 13.78 -8.28
C ASP A 32 21.16 13.28 -7.65
N ALA A 33 20.11 14.12 -7.69
CA ALA A 33 18.78 13.74 -7.24
C ALA A 33 18.16 12.68 -8.18
N ASP A 34 17.34 11.82 -7.59
CA ASP A 34 16.47 10.90 -8.29
C ASP A 34 15.06 11.50 -8.54
N VAL A 35 14.20 10.74 -9.18
CA VAL A 35 12.82 11.16 -9.44
C VAL A 35 12.04 11.34 -8.14
N GLU A 36 12.32 10.58 -7.09
CA GLU A 36 11.67 10.75 -5.79
C GLU A 36 11.87 12.18 -5.26
N GLY A 37 13.11 12.69 -5.31
CA GLY A 37 13.44 14.06 -4.91
C GLY A 37 12.73 15.13 -5.74
N LEU A 38 12.50 14.84 -7.03
CA LEU A 38 11.75 15.71 -7.92
C LEU A 38 10.24 15.70 -7.59
N LEU A 39 9.66 14.54 -7.36
CA LEU A 39 8.24 14.37 -7.04
C LEU A 39 7.84 15.08 -5.74
N LYS A 40 8.69 15.03 -4.71
CA LYS A 40 8.47 15.72 -3.43
C LYS A 40 8.26 17.24 -3.56
N LYS A 41 8.64 17.83 -4.69
CA LYS A 41 8.49 19.27 -4.97
C LYS A 41 7.28 19.60 -5.84
N MET A 42 6.61 18.59 -6.40
CA MET A 42 5.47 18.79 -7.28
C MET A 42 4.18 18.96 -6.47
N PRO A 43 3.33 19.95 -6.80
CA PRO A 43 2.10 20.18 -6.08
C PRO A 43 1.13 19.01 -6.23
N GLY A 44 0.48 18.61 -5.13
CA GLY A 44 -0.49 17.51 -5.11
C GLY A 44 0.12 16.11 -5.21
N ILE A 45 1.45 15.98 -5.09
CA ILE A 45 2.15 14.72 -4.97
C ILE A 45 2.78 14.63 -3.58
N THR A 46 2.53 13.53 -2.88
CA THR A 46 3.17 13.18 -1.61
C THR A 46 3.98 11.92 -1.78
N VAL A 47 5.17 11.89 -1.18
CA VAL A 47 6.02 10.69 -1.16
C VAL A 47 6.41 10.45 0.30
N SER A 48 5.90 9.37 0.86
CA SER A 48 6.16 8.95 2.24
C SER A 48 6.44 7.46 2.27
N ASP A 49 7.55 7.07 2.90
CA ASP A 49 7.95 5.67 3.15
C ASP A 49 7.83 4.74 1.92
N GLY A 50 8.24 5.26 0.75
CA GLY A 50 8.18 4.51 -0.51
C GLY A 50 6.81 4.49 -1.19
N THR A 51 5.78 5.04 -0.56
CA THR A 51 4.46 5.21 -1.17
C THR A 51 4.38 6.56 -1.85
N VAL A 52 3.90 6.59 -3.08
CA VAL A 52 3.60 7.81 -3.82
C VAL A 52 2.11 7.98 -3.92
N GLU A 53 1.61 9.09 -3.44
CA GLU A 53 0.23 9.50 -3.65
C GLU A 53 0.20 10.73 -4.55
N ALA A 54 -0.67 10.73 -5.50
CA ALA A 54 -0.92 11.89 -6.34
C ALA A 54 -2.41 12.17 -6.38
N GLN A 55 -2.75 13.43 -6.13
CA GLN A 55 -4.16 13.85 -6.07
C GLN A 55 -4.98 13.05 -5.03
N GLY A 56 -4.31 12.65 -3.89
CA GLY A 56 -4.92 11.89 -2.80
C GLY A 56 -5.23 10.42 -3.09
N GLU A 57 -4.78 9.92 -4.24
CA GLU A 57 -4.86 8.51 -4.59
C GLU A 57 -3.46 7.91 -4.71
N GLN A 58 -3.29 6.69 -4.23
CA GLN A 58 -2.02 5.98 -4.34
C GLN A 58 -1.71 5.65 -5.80
N ILE A 59 -0.49 5.99 -6.23
CA ILE A 59 0.05 5.54 -7.53
C ILE A 59 0.28 4.03 -7.46
N LYS A 60 -0.32 3.28 -8.39
CA LYS A 60 -0.14 1.83 -8.45
C LYS A 60 0.95 1.41 -9.42
N LYS A 61 1.21 2.19 -10.46
CA LYS A 61 2.20 1.85 -11.49
C LYS A 61 2.93 3.08 -11.99
N VAL A 62 4.22 2.89 -12.31
CA VAL A 62 5.06 3.89 -12.95
C VAL A 62 5.38 3.44 -14.37
N PHE A 63 5.22 4.36 -15.30
CA PHE A 63 5.62 4.20 -16.69
C PHE A 63 6.81 5.11 -17.01
N VAL A 64 7.70 4.69 -17.89
CA VAL A 64 8.76 5.50 -18.45
C VAL A 64 8.58 5.56 -19.95
N ASP A 65 8.31 6.77 -20.49
CA ASP A 65 7.94 6.99 -21.89
C ASP A 65 6.82 6.02 -22.38
N GLY A 66 5.80 5.80 -21.53
CA GLY A 66 4.65 4.96 -21.82
C GLY A 66 4.87 3.46 -21.65
N LYS A 67 6.08 3.00 -21.28
CA LYS A 67 6.37 1.58 -20.99
C LYS A 67 6.36 1.37 -19.48
N GLU A 68 5.70 0.31 -19.02
CA GLU A 68 5.67 -0.07 -17.61
C GLU A 68 7.09 -0.30 -17.08
N PHE A 69 7.41 0.26 -15.92
CA PHE A 69 8.76 0.25 -15.37
C PHE A 69 8.73 -0.34 -13.96
N PHE A 70 9.36 -1.49 -13.78
CA PHE A 70 9.37 -2.30 -12.57
C PHE A 70 7.98 -2.79 -12.09
N GLY A 71 7.01 -2.95 -12.99
CA GLY A 71 5.68 -3.49 -12.66
C GLY A 71 4.93 -2.62 -11.65
N GLU A 72 4.52 -3.20 -10.54
CA GLU A 72 3.80 -2.49 -9.46
C GLU A 72 4.73 -1.89 -8.40
N ASP A 73 6.05 -2.03 -8.57
CA ASP A 73 7.02 -1.47 -7.62
C ASP A 73 7.34 0.00 -7.92
N VAL A 74 6.47 0.87 -7.41
CA VAL A 74 6.58 2.33 -7.57
C VAL A 74 7.85 2.88 -6.91
N THR A 75 8.21 2.37 -5.73
CA THR A 75 9.38 2.81 -4.97
C THR A 75 10.66 2.60 -5.75
N THR A 76 10.83 1.42 -6.30
CA THR A 76 11.96 1.07 -7.16
C THR A 76 12.02 1.97 -8.38
N ALA A 77 10.89 2.18 -9.05
CA ALA A 77 10.84 2.97 -10.27
C ALA A 77 11.30 4.43 -10.05
N ILE A 78 10.84 5.09 -8.99
CA ILE A 78 11.16 6.50 -8.72
C ILE A 78 12.59 6.71 -8.16
N LYS A 79 13.15 5.72 -7.47
CA LYS A 79 14.52 5.79 -6.92
C LYS A 79 15.60 5.38 -7.91
N SER A 80 15.25 4.66 -8.98
CA SER A 80 16.22 4.16 -9.96
C SER A 80 16.49 5.12 -11.12
N LEU A 81 15.69 6.17 -11.29
CA LEU A 81 15.84 7.15 -12.37
C LEU A 81 16.39 8.47 -11.85
N PRO A 82 17.44 9.04 -12.49
CA PRO A 82 17.93 10.36 -12.13
C PRO A 82 16.93 11.44 -12.58
N ALA A 83 16.70 12.43 -11.72
CA ALA A 83 15.80 13.55 -12.01
C ALA A 83 16.16 14.30 -13.31
N GLN A 84 17.46 14.38 -13.64
CA GLN A 84 17.95 15.01 -14.85
C GLN A 84 17.54 14.31 -16.15
N ALA A 85 17.16 13.04 -16.10
CA ALA A 85 16.66 12.32 -17.27
C ALA A 85 15.23 12.72 -17.62
N VAL A 86 14.53 13.38 -16.72
CA VAL A 86 13.09 13.65 -16.81
C VAL A 86 12.83 14.99 -17.49
N ASP A 87 12.06 14.96 -18.58
CA ASP A 87 11.49 16.14 -19.24
C ASP A 87 10.22 16.60 -18.51
N ARG A 88 9.30 15.66 -18.25
CA ARG A 88 8.07 15.92 -17.53
C ARG A 88 7.55 14.66 -16.83
N VAL A 89 6.74 14.88 -15.83
CA VAL A 89 6.00 13.84 -15.10
C VAL A 89 4.52 14.03 -15.36
N GLU A 90 3.84 12.96 -15.77
CA GLU A 90 2.42 12.95 -16.07
C GLU A 90 1.71 12.08 -15.04
N VAL A 91 0.68 12.61 -14.39
CA VAL A 91 -0.21 11.91 -13.46
C VAL A 91 -1.58 11.80 -14.10
N TYR A 92 -2.10 10.59 -14.21
CA TYR A 92 -3.38 10.32 -14.87
C TYR A 92 -4.06 9.08 -14.31
N ASN A 93 -5.36 8.94 -14.62
CA ASN A 93 -6.07 7.72 -14.35
C ASN A 93 -5.91 6.78 -15.56
N LYS A 94 -5.21 5.69 -15.34
CA LYS A 94 -5.06 4.62 -16.33
C LYS A 94 -6.30 3.75 -16.28
N LEU A 95 -7.02 3.67 -17.38
CA LEU A 95 -8.11 2.72 -17.56
C LEU A 95 -7.56 1.28 -17.55
N SER A 96 -8.43 0.31 -17.30
CA SER A 96 -8.09 -1.08 -17.58
C SER A 96 -7.76 -1.26 -19.06
N ASP A 97 -6.98 -2.28 -19.40
CA ASP A 97 -6.61 -2.47 -20.81
C ASP A 97 -7.82 -2.77 -21.69
N ALA A 98 -8.83 -3.44 -21.15
CA ALA A 98 -10.12 -3.67 -21.83
C ALA A 98 -10.89 -2.38 -22.04
N ALA A 99 -10.98 -1.53 -21.02
CA ALA A 99 -11.67 -0.24 -21.07
C ALA A 99 -10.97 0.76 -22.00
N GLU A 100 -9.63 0.79 -22.01
CA GLU A 100 -8.86 1.66 -22.91
C GLU A 100 -9.15 1.39 -24.39
N PHE A 101 -9.36 0.13 -24.75
CA PHE A 101 -9.65 -0.27 -26.13
C PHE A 101 -11.12 -0.07 -26.50
N SER A 102 -12.04 -0.52 -25.63
CA SER A 102 -13.49 -0.41 -25.89
C SER A 102 -14.01 1.01 -25.72
N GLY A 103 -13.28 1.83 -24.96
CA GLY A 103 -13.72 3.13 -24.51
C GLY A 103 -14.77 3.08 -23.39
N MET A 104 -15.18 1.89 -22.94
CA MET A 104 -16.12 1.69 -21.84
C MET A 104 -15.35 1.48 -20.55
N ASP A 105 -15.36 2.48 -19.67
CA ASP A 105 -14.76 2.36 -18.34
C ASP A 105 -15.49 1.30 -17.52
N ASP A 106 -14.76 0.33 -17.04
CA ASP A 106 -15.26 -0.80 -16.25
C ASP A 106 -15.14 -0.59 -14.74
N GLY A 107 -14.58 0.57 -14.34
CA GLY A 107 -14.32 0.91 -12.93
C GLY A 107 -13.05 0.29 -12.35
N GLU A 108 -12.28 -0.47 -13.14
CA GLU A 108 -11.03 -1.12 -12.69
C GLU A 108 -9.76 -0.29 -12.99
N GLY A 109 -9.95 0.98 -13.37
CA GLY A 109 -8.87 1.93 -13.58
C GLY A 109 -8.09 2.24 -12.29
N TYR A 110 -6.87 2.76 -12.44
CA TYR A 110 -6.01 3.12 -11.32
C TYR A 110 -5.19 4.37 -11.61
N LYS A 111 -4.72 5.03 -10.54
CA LYS A 111 -3.81 6.18 -10.65
C LYS A 111 -2.43 5.73 -11.09
N ALA A 112 -1.90 6.35 -12.15
CA ALA A 112 -0.61 6.06 -12.74
C ALA A 112 0.26 7.31 -12.89
N LEU A 113 1.57 7.08 -12.92
CA LEU A 113 2.58 8.09 -13.14
C LEU A 113 3.40 7.72 -14.38
N ASN A 114 3.50 8.62 -15.37
CA ASN A 114 4.36 8.44 -16.53
C ASN A 114 5.52 9.44 -16.47
N ILE A 115 6.73 8.93 -16.42
CA ILE A 115 7.97 9.71 -16.45
C ILE A 115 8.39 9.80 -17.91
N VAL A 116 8.25 10.98 -18.49
CA VAL A 116 8.69 11.22 -19.87
C VAL A 116 10.13 11.71 -19.83
N THR A 117 11.02 10.99 -20.52
CA THR A 117 12.45 11.32 -20.56
C THR A 117 12.77 12.30 -21.69
N HIS A 118 13.84 13.09 -21.52
CA HIS A 118 14.36 13.91 -22.60
C HIS A 118 14.72 13.06 -23.83
N ALA A 119 14.46 13.57 -25.03
CA ALA A 119 14.70 12.81 -26.27
C ALA A 119 16.14 12.33 -26.46
N ASN A 120 17.13 13.15 -26.04
CA ASN A 120 18.56 12.79 -26.07
C ASN A 120 18.96 11.75 -25.01
N MET A 121 18.12 11.50 -24.01
CA MET A 121 18.36 10.53 -22.93
C MET A 121 17.71 9.17 -23.17
N ARG A 122 16.99 9.02 -24.26
CA ARG A 122 16.44 7.72 -24.70
C ARG A 122 17.50 6.77 -25.29
N GLN A 123 18.74 7.25 -25.41
CA GLN A 123 19.91 6.47 -25.81
C GLN A 123 21.07 6.79 -24.86
N GLY A 124 21.50 5.80 -24.07
CA GLY A 124 22.60 6.01 -23.15
C GLY A 124 22.65 5.06 -21.97
N GLN A 125 23.60 5.32 -21.11
CA GLN A 125 23.83 4.56 -19.88
C GLN A 125 23.83 5.53 -18.70
N PHE A 126 23.08 5.23 -17.68
CA PHE A 126 23.04 6.05 -16.47
C PHE A 126 22.73 5.20 -15.26
N GLY A 127 23.14 5.69 -14.10
CA GLY A 127 22.91 5.00 -12.84
C GLY A 127 23.68 5.61 -11.71
N LYS A 128 23.58 4.99 -10.55
CA LYS A 128 24.24 5.39 -9.33
C LYS A 128 24.72 4.13 -8.60
N LEU A 129 26.00 4.09 -8.25
CA LEU A 129 26.59 3.02 -7.45
C LEU A 129 27.08 3.65 -6.15
N TYR A 130 26.88 2.95 -5.03
CA TYR A 130 27.38 3.42 -3.75
C TYR A 130 27.78 2.25 -2.85
N ALA A 131 28.80 2.51 -2.01
CA ALA A 131 29.23 1.58 -0.97
C ALA A 131 29.60 2.39 0.28
N GLY A 132 29.18 1.92 1.42
CA GLY A 132 29.46 2.56 2.69
C GLY A 132 29.72 1.53 3.78
N TYR A 133 30.61 1.91 4.68
CA TYR A 133 30.90 1.14 5.89
C TYR A 133 30.83 2.06 7.10
N GLY A 134 30.28 1.55 8.19
CA GLY A 134 30.03 2.32 9.38
C GLY A 134 30.11 1.51 10.66
N TYR A 135 30.04 2.22 11.76
CA TYR A 135 30.12 1.64 13.09
C TYR A 135 29.02 2.23 14.00
N ASP A 136 28.31 1.34 14.67
CA ASP A 136 27.32 1.67 15.71
C ASP A 136 28.06 1.71 17.07
N ALA A 137 28.21 2.92 17.60
CA ALA A 137 28.87 3.13 18.87
C ALA A 137 27.97 2.83 20.09
N ASP A 138 26.70 2.54 19.83
CA ASP A 138 25.71 2.31 20.86
C ASP A 138 25.50 0.80 21.10
N THR A 139 25.05 0.47 22.30
CA THR A 139 24.79 -0.91 22.71
C THR A 139 23.39 -1.41 22.35
N LYS A 140 22.58 -0.57 21.71
CA LYS A 140 21.18 -0.89 21.42
C LYS A 140 20.98 -1.93 20.31
N THR A 141 22.00 -2.14 19.45
CA THR A 141 21.95 -3.11 18.37
C THR A 141 23.04 -4.16 18.50
N GLU A 142 22.70 -5.42 18.21
CA GLU A 142 23.65 -6.54 18.30
C GLU A 142 24.77 -6.44 17.25
N ALA A 143 24.47 -5.91 16.06
CA ALA A 143 25.44 -5.74 14.98
C ALA A 143 26.08 -4.34 15.01
N LYS A 144 27.30 -4.24 15.55
CA LYS A 144 28.05 -2.97 15.62
C LYS A 144 28.53 -2.49 14.25
N ASN A 145 28.91 -3.40 13.37
CA ASN A 145 29.36 -3.07 12.02
C ASN A 145 28.14 -2.77 11.12
N LYS A 146 28.11 -1.62 10.51
CA LYS A 146 27.07 -1.18 9.59
C LYS A 146 27.62 -1.11 8.17
N TYR A 147 26.87 -1.58 7.21
CA TYR A 147 27.26 -1.51 5.81
C TYR A 147 26.07 -1.20 4.91
N VAL A 148 26.38 -0.59 3.77
CA VAL A 148 25.45 -0.45 2.64
C VAL A 148 26.25 -0.56 1.35
N VAL A 149 25.81 -1.42 0.45
CA VAL A 149 26.30 -1.52 -0.92
C VAL A 149 25.09 -1.58 -1.82
N GLY A 150 25.06 -0.74 -2.85
CA GLY A 150 23.91 -0.75 -3.73
C GLY A 150 24.06 0.16 -4.93
N GLY A 151 23.01 0.24 -5.67
CA GLY A 151 22.91 1.11 -6.82
C GLY A 151 21.98 0.62 -7.89
N ASN A 152 21.95 1.38 -8.98
CA ASN A 152 21.24 1.03 -10.20
C ASN A 152 22.09 1.32 -11.43
N ALA A 153 21.83 0.57 -12.50
CA ALA A 153 22.40 0.80 -13.82
C ALA A 153 21.30 0.65 -14.87
N ASN A 154 21.16 1.65 -15.72
CA ASN A 154 20.14 1.70 -16.76
C ASN A 154 20.84 1.84 -18.11
N ILE A 155 20.47 1.02 -19.07
CA ILE A 155 20.96 1.03 -20.46
C ILE A 155 19.76 1.18 -21.38
N PHE A 156 19.66 2.32 -22.04
CA PHE A 156 18.61 2.64 -23.00
C PHE A 156 19.19 2.69 -24.40
N SER A 157 18.61 1.94 -25.32
CA SER A 157 19.05 1.87 -26.73
C SER A 157 17.85 1.78 -27.65
N GLY A 158 17.31 2.92 -28.06
CA GLY A 158 16.10 2.96 -28.87
C GLY A 158 14.88 2.41 -28.15
N SER A 159 14.33 1.30 -28.66
CA SER A 159 13.21 0.58 -28.02
C SER A 159 13.64 -0.30 -26.85
N SER A 160 14.89 -0.73 -26.83
CA SER A 160 15.41 -1.65 -25.82
C SER A 160 15.85 -0.89 -24.56
N ARG A 161 15.42 -1.36 -23.41
CA ARG A 161 15.77 -0.82 -22.08
C ARG A 161 16.08 -1.95 -21.13
N VAL A 162 17.23 -1.86 -20.49
CA VAL A 162 17.66 -2.76 -19.43
C VAL A 162 17.96 -1.94 -18.21
N SER A 163 17.39 -2.32 -17.07
CA SER A 163 17.66 -1.71 -15.78
C SER A 163 18.00 -2.79 -14.77
N VAL A 164 19.10 -2.61 -14.05
CA VAL A 164 19.52 -3.51 -12.97
C VAL A 164 19.67 -2.69 -11.71
N ILE A 165 19.17 -3.20 -10.60
CA ILE A 165 19.28 -2.58 -9.28
C ILE A 165 19.74 -3.61 -8.28
N GLY A 166 20.48 -3.16 -7.28
CA GLY A 166 20.94 -3.99 -6.16
C GLY A 166 21.02 -3.17 -4.88
N LEU A 167 20.74 -3.82 -3.75
CA LEU A 167 20.85 -3.24 -2.43
C LEU A 167 21.17 -4.32 -1.41
N PHE A 168 22.27 -4.13 -0.70
CA PHE A 168 22.74 -5.01 0.39
C PHE A 168 23.08 -4.13 1.58
N ASN A 169 22.39 -4.29 2.70
CA ASN A 169 22.63 -3.46 3.87
C ASN A 169 22.06 -4.06 5.15
N ASN A 170 22.56 -3.53 6.30
CA ASN A 170 22.01 -3.78 7.63
C ASN A 170 21.64 -2.48 8.37
N ILE A 171 21.20 -1.49 7.62
CA ILE A 171 20.78 -0.16 8.11
C ILE A 171 19.30 0.13 7.87
N ASN A 172 18.47 -0.90 7.74
CA ASN A 172 17.03 -0.82 7.45
C ASN A 172 16.68 -0.05 6.15
N GLN A 173 17.61 0.07 5.21
CA GLN A 173 17.32 0.74 3.95
C GLN A 173 16.55 -0.21 3.04
N GLN A 174 15.39 0.23 2.55
CA GLN A 174 14.57 -0.51 1.59
C GLN A 174 14.39 0.34 0.33
N ASN A 175 14.63 -0.27 -0.83
CA ASN A 175 14.42 0.37 -2.14
C ASN A 175 13.30 -0.29 -2.94
N PHE A 176 12.62 -1.30 -2.38
CA PHE A 176 11.60 -2.09 -3.05
C PHE A 176 10.30 -2.05 -2.27
N SER A 177 9.18 -2.01 -2.97
CA SER A 177 7.89 -2.27 -2.36
C SER A 177 7.75 -3.77 -2.11
N PHE A 178 7.15 -4.11 -0.97
CA PHE A 178 6.99 -5.47 -0.52
C PHE A 178 5.52 -5.89 -0.62
N GLU A 179 5.23 -6.96 -1.35
CA GLU A 179 3.91 -7.59 -1.36
C GLU A 179 3.94 -8.80 -0.43
N ASP A 180 3.13 -8.77 0.61
CA ASP A 180 3.03 -9.84 1.58
C ASP A 180 2.00 -10.88 1.14
N ILE A 181 2.47 -12.02 0.61
CA ILE A 181 1.63 -13.12 0.17
C ILE A 181 1.16 -13.97 1.37
N LEU A 182 1.98 -14.03 2.42
CA LEU A 182 1.77 -14.91 3.57
C LEU A 182 1.06 -14.22 4.74
N GLY A 183 0.83 -12.89 4.64
CA GLY A 183 0.22 -12.11 5.72
C GLY A 183 1.12 -11.93 6.94
N VAL A 184 2.43 -11.99 6.78
CA VAL A 184 3.42 -12.01 7.87
C VAL A 184 3.98 -10.63 8.18
N SER A 185 4.05 -9.73 7.19
CA SER A 185 4.57 -8.39 7.40
C SER A 185 3.60 -7.55 8.23
N GLY A 186 3.72 -7.66 9.54
CA GLY A 186 3.32 -6.75 10.63
C GLY A 186 2.04 -5.92 10.54
N GLY A 187 1.15 -6.24 9.64
CA GLY A 187 -0.15 -5.62 9.51
C GLY A 187 -1.24 -6.65 9.74
N SER A 188 -1.39 -7.13 10.96
CA SER A 188 -2.56 -7.91 11.37
C SER A 188 -3.80 -7.00 11.45
N GLY A 189 -4.13 -6.40 10.35
CA GLY A 189 -5.42 -5.84 10.10
C GLY A 189 -5.84 -6.42 8.77
N ARG A 190 -6.78 -7.32 8.74
CA ARG A 190 -7.63 -7.48 7.55
C ARG A 190 -8.02 -6.06 7.15
N GLY A 191 -7.20 -5.49 6.25
CA GLY A 191 -7.24 -4.08 5.93
C GLY A 191 -8.57 -3.76 5.31
N ARG A 192 -9.45 -3.25 6.12
CA ARG A 192 -10.54 -2.43 5.62
C ARG A 192 -9.92 -1.36 4.75
N ARG A 193 -10.09 -1.46 3.44
CA ARG A 193 -9.85 -0.38 2.51
C ARG A 193 -10.63 0.84 3.05
N GLY A 194 -9.94 1.81 3.64
CA GLY A 194 -10.58 3.06 4.06
C GLY A 194 -10.35 3.54 5.49
N GLY A 195 -9.41 2.98 6.24
CA GLY A 195 -9.06 3.48 7.59
C GLY A 195 -8.11 4.67 7.56
N VAL A 196 -8.23 5.54 8.55
CA VAL A 196 -7.40 6.73 8.84
C VAL A 196 -5.89 6.42 8.95
N GLY A 197 -5.51 5.15 8.98
CA GLY A 197 -4.12 4.70 9.06
C GLY A 197 -3.23 4.93 7.84
N GLN A 198 -3.76 5.45 6.73
CA GLN A 198 -2.98 5.73 5.51
C GLN A 198 -2.00 6.90 5.65
N TYR A 199 -2.18 7.75 6.64
CA TYR A 199 -1.33 8.93 6.87
C TYR A 199 -0.36 8.77 8.05
N MET A 200 -0.39 7.65 8.75
CA MET A 200 0.58 7.37 9.80
C MET A 200 1.91 6.93 9.19
N VAL A 201 2.97 7.62 9.53
CA VAL A 201 4.34 7.13 9.33
C VAL A 201 4.43 5.76 10.01
N ARG A 202 4.58 4.70 9.23
CA ARG A 202 4.75 3.35 9.80
C ARG A 202 6.07 3.35 10.57
N PRO A 203 6.07 3.08 11.88
CA PRO A 203 7.29 2.95 12.61
C PRO A 203 8.10 1.79 12.03
N GLN A 204 9.42 1.93 12.03
CA GLN A 204 10.27 0.79 11.70
C GLN A 204 10.02 -0.31 12.73
N SER A 205 9.56 -1.46 12.28
CA SER A 205 9.36 -2.61 13.15
C SER A 205 10.59 -3.49 13.09
N GLY A 206 11.54 -3.23 14.02
CA GLY A 206 12.74 -4.04 14.15
C GLY A 206 13.97 -3.52 13.40
N VAL A 207 15.06 -4.25 13.54
CA VAL A 207 16.34 -4.05 12.86
C VAL A 207 16.47 -5.10 11.77
N ALA A 208 16.57 -4.66 10.52
CA ALA A 208 16.61 -5.54 9.37
C ALA A 208 17.94 -5.46 8.59
N SER A 209 18.41 -6.63 8.16
CA SER A 209 19.36 -6.77 7.05
C SER A 209 18.59 -7.06 5.78
N VAL A 210 18.91 -6.37 4.70
CA VAL A 210 18.20 -6.49 3.42
C VAL A 210 19.18 -6.78 2.30
N ASN A 211 18.93 -7.84 1.55
CA ASN A 211 19.66 -8.23 0.35
C ASN A 211 18.68 -8.31 -0.81
N ALA A 212 18.85 -7.47 -1.83
CA ALA A 212 17.87 -7.37 -2.89
C ALA A 212 18.52 -7.12 -4.25
N ILE A 213 17.97 -7.75 -5.29
CA ILE A 213 18.36 -7.57 -6.69
C ILE A 213 17.09 -7.47 -7.53
N GLY A 214 17.07 -6.53 -8.47
CA GLY A 214 15.99 -6.37 -9.44
C GLY A 214 16.52 -6.17 -10.85
N VAL A 215 15.84 -6.75 -11.82
CA VAL A 215 16.11 -6.56 -13.24
C VAL A 215 14.81 -6.20 -13.95
N ASN A 216 14.88 -5.20 -14.82
CA ASN A 216 13.78 -4.84 -15.70
C ASN A 216 14.28 -4.81 -17.15
N TYR A 217 13.50 -5.39 -18.03
CA TYR A 217 13.75 -5.39 -19.46
C TYR A 217 12.50 -4.98 -20.22
N SER A 218 12.64 -4.11 -21.22
CA SER A 218 11.55 -3.82 -22.16
C SER A 218 12.09 -3.60 -23.56
N ASP A 219 11.37 -4.12 -24.56
CA ASP A 219 11.70 -3.94 -25.97
C ASP A 219 10.44 -4.01 -26.86
N THR A 220 10.61 -3.63 -28.13
CA THR A 220 9.60 -3.78 -29.19
C THR A 220 10.23 -4.40 -30.42
N TRP A 221 9.54 -5.39 -31.01
CA TRP A 221 10.03 -6.18 -32.15
C TRP A 221 9.01 -6.19 -33.30
N GLY A 222 9.52 -6.54 -34.47
CA GLY A 222 8.73 -6.68 -35.67
C GLY A 222 8.55 -5.39 -36.46
N LYS A 223 7.94 -5.50 -37.65
CA LYS A 223 7.62 -4.34 -38.47
C LYS A 223 6.55 -3.51 -37.79
N ARG A 224 6.77 -2.18 -37.65
CA ARG A 224 5.84 -1.24 -37.00
C ARG A 224 5.56 -1.58 -35.51
N ASP A 225 6.57 -2.10 -34.79
CA ASP A 225 6.43 -2.43 -33.37
C ASP A 225 5.26 -3.39 -33.08
N GLN A 226 5.20 -4.49 -33.81
CA GLN A 226 4.11 -5.46 -33.71
C GLN A 226 4.05 -6.16 -32.37
N VAL A 227 5.21 -6.44 -31.78
CA VAL A 227 5.32 -7.12 -30.48
C VAL A 227 6.02 -6.20 -29.49
N SER A 228 5.38 -5.90 -28.40
CA SER A 228 5.97 -5.18 -27.26
C SER A 228 6.10 -6.13 -26.08
N PHE A 229 7.30 -6.23 -25.54
CA PHE A 229 7.58 -7.03 -24.35
C PHE A 229 8.13 -6.13 -23.24
N GLN A 230 7.67 -6.38 -22.02
CA GLN A 230 8.17 -5.78 -20.80
C GLN A 230 8.20 -6.86 -19.73
N GLY A 231 9.29 -6.95 -18.96
CA GLY A 231 9.44 -7.93 -17.91
C GLY A 231 10.30 -7.40 -16.78
N SER A 232 9.99 -7.81 -15.56
CA SER A 232 10.76 -7.51 -14.37
C SER A 232 10.88 -8.74 -13.47
N TYR A 233 12.02 -8.86 -12.84
CA TYR A 233 12.28 -9.87 -11.83
C TYR A 233 12.89 -9.20 -10.60
N PHE A 234 12.42 -9.62 -9.43
CA PHE A 234 12.93 -9.20 -8.13
C PHE A 234 13.23 -10.39 -7.26
N PHE A 235 14.35 -10.31 -6.59
CA PHE A 235 14.71 -11.12 -5.44
C PHE A 235 14.94 -10.21 -4.24
N ASN A 236 14.42 -10.62 -3.09
CA ASN A 236 14.64 -9.94 -1.83
C ASN A 236 14.73 -10.99 -0.72
N ASN A 237 15.81 -10.91 0.07
CA ASN A 237 15.96 -11.59 1.37
C ASN A 237 16.00 -10.52 2.46
N THR A 238 15.26 -10.74 3.52
CA THR A 238 15.22 -9.83 4.66
C THR A 238 15.28 -10.65 5.94
N ASP A 239 16.28 -10.36 6.78
CA ASP A 239 16.41 -10.87 8.14
C ASP A 239 16.07 -9.73 9.11
N THR A 240 15.01 -9.89 9.90
CA THR A 240 14.47 -8.84 10.77
C THR A 240 14.35 -9.33 12.19
N ARG A 241 14.98 -8.61 13.11
CA ARG A 241 14.87 -8.83 14.56
C ARG A 241 14.12 -7.68 15.20
N ASN A 242 13.10 -8.02 15.96
CA ASN A 242 12.28 -7.01 16.61
C ASN A 242 12.04 -7.34 18.07
N ARG A 243 12.26 -6.34 18.94
CA ARG A 243 11.75 -6.33 20.31
C ARG A 243 10.63 -5.30 20.37
N SER A 244 9.46 -5.74 20.80
CA SER A 244 8.28 -4.90 20.85
C SER A 244 7.70 -4.84 22.26
N THR A 245 7.14 -3.69 22.60
CA THR A 245 6.26 -3.54 23.76
C THR A 245 4.93 -2.98 23.25
N ILE A 246 3.86 -3.62 23.66
CA ILE A 246 2.49 -3.22 23.31
C ILE A 246 1.73 -3.04 24.61
N ASP A 247 1.24 -1.82 24.83
CA ASP A 247 0.33 -1.53 25.93
C ASP A 247 -1.03 -1.16 25.34
N LYS A 248 -2.06 -1.88 25.74
CA LYS A 248 -3.42 -1.73 25.22
C LYS A 248 -4.38 -1.49 26.38
N TRP A 249 -5.20 -0.48 26.24
CA TRP A 249 -6.25 -0.11 27.19
C TRP A 249 -7.59 -0.33 26.53
N TYR A 250 -8.51 -0.88 27.29
CA TYR A 250 -9.89 -1.09 26.85
C TYR A 250 -10.81 -0.11 27.55
N GLU A 251 -11.81 0.37 26.82
CA GLU A 251 -12.81 1.27 27.36
C GLU A 251 -13.99 0.46 27.91
N SER A 252 -14.60 0.92 29.05
CA SER A 252 -15.82 0.33 29.57
C SER A 252 -16.91 0.24 28.46
N PRO A 253 -17.69 -0.86 28.35
CA PRO A 253 -17.89 -1.94 29.34
C PRO A 253 -17.05 -3.20 29.14
N MET A 254 -15.81 -3.10 28.75
CA MET A 254 -14.96 -4.26 28.55
C MET A 254 -14.40 -4.79 29.89
N PRO A 255 -14.35 -6.11 30.12
CA PRO A 255 -13.93 -6.70 31.40
C PRO A 255 -12.42 -6.66 31.63
N VAL A 256 -11.67 -6.27 30.63
CA VAL A 256 -10.22 -6.14 30.67
C VAL A 256 -9.87 -4.67 30.55
N ASP A 257 -9.21 -4.12 31.56
CA ASP A 257 -8.79 -2.72 31.56
C ASP A 257 -7.51 -2.53 30.75
N THR A 258 -6.53 -3.42 30.96
CA THR A 258 -5.23 -3.28 30.30
C THR A 258 -4.63 -4.61 29.91
N LEU A 259 -3.90 -4.60 28.79
CA LEU A 259 -3.05 -5.70 28.33
C LEU A 259 -1.67 -5.13 27.98
N SER A 260 -0.65 -5.52 28.71
CA SER A 260 0.74 -5.20 28.39
C SER A 260 1.44 -6.43 27.82
N THR A 261 2.09 -6.31 26.67
CA THR A 261 2.80 -7.41 26.00
C THR A 261 4.22 -7.00 25.67
N ARG A 262 5.18 -7.83 26.00
CA ARG A 262 6.58 -7.75 25.54
C ARG A 262 6.85 -8.88 24.57
N GLY A 263 7.36 -8.55 23.41
CA GLY A 263 7.62 -9.50 22.34
C GLY A 263 9.06 -9.45 21.82
N TYR A 264 9.54 -10.61 21.39
CA TYR A 264 10.71 -10.74 20.54
C TYR A 264 10.34 -11.57 19.32
N SER A 265 10.75 -11.11 18.15
CA SER A 265 10.64 -11.89 16.93
C SER A 265 11.92 -11.84 16.12
N ASP A 266 12.27 -12.97 15.53
CA ASP A 266 13.32 -13.14 14.53
C ASP A 266 12.69 -13.73 13.28
N THR A 267 12.82 -13.04 12.14
CA THR A 267 12.09 -13.36 10.94
C THR A 267 13.01 -13.29 9.74
N GLU A 268 13.22 -14.42 9.10
CA GLU A 268 13.93 -14.49 7.82
C GLU A 268 12.93 -14.70 6.69
N SER A 269 12.99 -13.85 5.68
CA SER A 269 12.07 -13.87 4.54
C SER A 269 12.82 -13.89 3.23
N TYR A 270 12.38 -14.76 2.31
CA TYR A 270 12.83 -14.81 0.92
C TYR A 270 11.66 -14.54 0.00
N ASN A 271 11.84 -13.64 -0.95
CA ASN A 271 10.81 -13.27 -1.90
C ASN A 271 11.36 -13.29 -3.32
N HIS A 272 10.64 -13.93 -4.21
CA HIS A 272 10.87 -13.90 -5.65
C HIS A 272 9.63 -13.37 -6.34
N ARG A 273 9.80 -12.41 -7.23
CA ARG A 273 8.69 -11.84 -8.00
C ARG A 273 9.08 -11.67 -9.45
N PHE A 274 8.27 -12.22 -10.30
CA PHE A 274 8.38 -12.07 -11.75
C PHE A 274 7.08 -11.47 -12.30
N ASN A 275 7.19 -10.45 -13.14
CA ASN A 275 6.08 -9.89 -13.89
C ASN A 275 6.49 -9.71 -15.34
N ALA A 276 5.57 -10.00 -16.27
CA ALA A 276 5.77 -9.68 -17.66
C ALA A 276 4.49 -9.15 -18.30
N ARG A 277 4.64 -8.41 -19.38
CA ARG A 277 3.58 -7.98 -20.28
C ARG A 277 4.04 -8.19 -21.72
N LEU A 278 3.28 -8.97 -22.43
CA LEU A 278 3.43 -9.17 -23.87
C LEU A 278 2.21 -8.56 -24.55
N GLU A 279 2.42 -7.67 -25.49
CA GLU A 279 1.38 -7.12 -26.33
C GLU A 279 1.70 -7.41 -27.79
N TRP A 280 0.78 -8.08 -28.45
CA TRP A 280 0.92 -8.48 -29.85
C TRP A 280 -0.20 -7.86 -30.70
N LYS A 281 0.19 -6.96 -31.59
CA LYS A 281 -0.68 -6.41 -32.64
C LYS A 281 -0.75 -7.44 -33.78
N ILE A 282 -1.76 -8.30 -33.74
CA ILE A 282 -1.96 -9.36 -34.76
C ILE A 282 -2.24 -8.72 -36.11
N SER A 283 -3.05 -7.64 -36.07
CA SER A 283 -3.34 -6.82 -37.25
C SER A 283 -3.65 -5.38 -36.78
N ASP A 284 -3.96 -4.45 -37.69
CA ASP A 284 -4.39 -3.09 -37.35
C ASP A 284 -5.72 -3.08 -36.56
N ASN A 285 -6.50 -4.16 -36.66
CA ASN A 285 -7.80 -4.31 -36.01
C ASN A 285 -7.82 -5.29 -34.84
N GLN A 286 -6.74 -6.03 -34.60
CA GLN A 286 -6.70 -7.09 -33.58
C GLN A 286 -5.43 -6.99 -32.75
N ASN A 287 -5.64 -7.06 -31.42
CA ASN A 287 -4.56 -7.00 -30.45
C ASN A 287 -4.79 -8.07 -29.39
N LEU A 288 -3.71 -8.76 -29.00
CA LEU A 288 -3.67 -9.68 -27.88
C LEU A 288 -2.63 -9.19 -26.88
N MET A 289 -3.04 -9.09 -25.64
CA MET A 289 -2.16 -8.76 -24.52
C MET A 289 -2.20 -9.90 -23.51
N VAL A 290 -1.02 -10.30 -23.00
CA VAL A 290 -0.89 -11.32 -21.94
C VAL A 290 0.03 -10.78 -20.86
N ARG A 291 -0.39 -10.90 -19.57
CA ARG A 291 0.35 -10.46 -18.40
C ARG A 291 0.52 -11.60 -17.40
N PRO A 292 1.53 -12.45 -17.54
CA PRO A 292 1.87 -13.41 -16.52
C PRO A 292 2.59 -12.73 -15.35
N SER A 293 2.27 -13.15 -14.14
CA SER A 293 3.02 -12.82 -12.94
C SER A 293 3.19 -14.07 -12.07
N PHE A 294 4.32 -14.14 -11.41
CA PHE A 294 4.65 -15.19 -10.46
C PHE A 294 5.29 -14.56 -9.24
N SER A 295 4.88 -14.98 -8.07
CA SER A 295 5.53 -14.63 -6.83
C SER A 295 5.67 -15.86 -5.94
N TYR A 296 6.81 -15.96 -5.26
CA TYR A 296 7.11 -16.97 -4.25
C TYR A 296 7.63 -16.27 -2.99
N GLN A 297 7.15 -16.70 -1.84
CA GLN A 297 7.61 -16.23 -0.54
C GLN A 297 7.87 -17.42 0.37
N SER A 298 8.99 -17.35 1.10
CA SER A 298 9.28 -18.21 2.24
C SER A 298 9.58 -17.34 3.45
N ASN A 299 9.07 -17.72 4.60
CA ASN A 299 9.26 -17.01 5.84
C ASN A 299 9.51 -18.00 6.97
N ASP A 300 10.61 -17.83 7.66
CA ASP A 300 10.96 -18.52 8.91
C ASP A 300 10.81 -17.53 10.06
N LEU A 301 9.94 -17.83 11.01
CA LEU A 301 9.57 -16.94 12.10
C LEU A 301 9.78 -17.64 13.45
N LEU A 302 10.65 -17.10 14.26
CA LEU A 302 10.68 -17.37 15.70
C LEU A 302 10.07 -16.18 16.44
N SER A 303 9.05 -16.41 17.25
CA SER A 303 8.40 -15.37 18.05
C SER A 303 8.20 -15.83 19.49
N THR A 304 8.53 -14.98 20.44
CA THR A 304 8.20 -15.14 21.85
C THR A 304 7.48 -13.93 22.36
N THR A 305 6.41 -14.12 23.12
CA THR A 305 5.65 -13.03 23.72
C THR A 305 5.32 -13.36 25.18
N GLN A 306 5.43 -12.34 26.04
CA GLN A 306 4.98 -12.37 27.42
C GLN A 306 3.93 -11.28 27.57
N GLY A 307 2.75 -11.63 28.07
CA GLY A 307 1.63 -10.74 28.27
C GLY A 307 1.19 -10.69 29.73
N TRP A 308 0.73 -9.52 30.15
CA TRP A 308 0.10 -9.29 31.45
C TRP A 308 -1.26 -8.63 31.17
N GLN A 309 -2.30 -9.25 31.69
CA GLN A 309 -3.66 -8.77 31.51
C GLN A 309 -4.25 -8.44 32.89
N PHE A 310 -4.88 -7.27 32.98
CA PHE A 310 -5.51 -6.77 34.19
C PHE A 310 -6.97 -6.40 33.88
N GLY A 311 -7.90 -6.71 34.78
CA GLY A 311 -9.30 -6.35 34.63
C GLY A 311 -10.16 -6.91 35.78
N GLU A 312 -11.47 -6.66 35.71
CA GLU A 312 -12.43 -7.13 36.73
C GLU A 312 -12.42 -8.64 36.89
N SER A 313 -12.09 -9.39 35.84
CA SER A 313 -11.98 -10.85 35.87
C SER A 313 -10.73 -11.39 36.56
N GLY A 314 -9.85 -10.50 37.07
CA GLY A 314 -8.60 -10.84 37.76
C GLY A 314 -7.37 -10.58 36.89
N TYR A 315 -6.27 -11.18 37.30
CA TYR A 315 -4.97 -11.01 36.65
C TYR A 315 -4.57 -12.27 35.94
N SER A 316 -3.98 -12.16 34.77
CA SER A 316 -3.36 -13.29 34.08
C SER A 316 -2.01 -12.90 33.47
N ARG A 317 -1.11 -13.88 33.46
CA ARG A 317 0.15 -13.81 32.72
C ARG A 317 0.14 -14.86 31.63
N THR A 318 0.53 -14.45 30.42
CA THR A 318 0.65 -15.35 29.27
C THR A 318 2.09 -15.42 28.81
N GLU A 319 2.54 -16.60 28.43
CA GLU A 319 3.81 -16.80 27.74
C GLU A 319 3.55 -17.63 26.50
N ASN A 320 3.90 -17.09 25.33
CA ASN A 320 3.73 -17.77 24.07
C ASN A 320 5.06 -17.81 23.32
N ARG A 321 5.36 -18.97 22.73
CA ARG A 321 6.45 -19.13 21.77
C ARG A 321 5.89 -19.79 20.52
N SER A 322 6.28 -19.28 19.38
CA SER A 322 5.93 -19.82 18.08
C SER A 322 7.18 -19.90 17.19
N ASP A 323 7.34 -21.04 16.59
CA ASP A 323 8.32 -21.34 15.56
C ASP A 323 7.52 -21.77 14.33
N ALA A 324 7.56 -20.98 13.25
CA ALA A 324 6.68 -21.14 12.11
C ALA A 324 7.45 -21.04 10.80
N LEU A 325 7.38 -22.10 9.99
CA LEU A 325 7.83 -22.09 8.61
C LEU A 325 6.62 -21.93 7.69
N ARG A 326 6.63 -20.84 6.94
CA ARG A 326 5.57 -20.49 5.99
C ARG A 326 6.18 -20.36 4.61
N HIS A 327 5.53 -20.92 3.61
CA HIS A 327 5.92 -20.70 2.23
C HIS A 327 4.69 -20.76 1.32
N GLY A 328 4.77 -20.04 0.24
CA GLY A 328 3.67 -20.01 -0.71
C GLY A 328 4.05 -19.37 -2.02
N TYR A 329 3.26 -19.66 -3.03
CA TYR A 329 3.41 -19.04 -4.34
C TYR A 329 2.07 -18.61 -4.91
N ASN A 330 2.14 -17.60 -5.76
CA ASN A 330 1.00 -17.09 -6.50
C ASN A 330 1.37 -17.00 -7.98
N VAL A 331 0.52 -17.55 -8.82
CA VAL A 331 0.61 -17.47 -10.29
C VAL A 331 -0.62 -16.77 -10.79
N ARG A 332 -0.44 -15.63 -11.45
CA ARG A 332 -1.54 -14.91 -12.08
C ARG A 332 -1.24 -14.63 -13.54
N THR A 333 -2.24 -14.81 -14.37
CA THR A 333 -2.16 -14.45 -15.80
C THR A 333 -3.45 -13.78 -16.21
N ASN A 334 -3.33 -12.55 -16.72
CA ASN A 334 -4.41 -11.87 -17.38
C ASN A 334 -4.15 -11.85 -18.89
N ALA A 335 -5.16 -12.18 -19.68
CA ALA A 335 -5.11 -12.16 -21.14
C ALA A 335 -6.29 -11.35 -21.68
N VAL A 336 -6.01 -10.37 -22.54
CA VAL A 336 -7.04 -9.51 -23.16
C VAL A 336 -6.90 -9.57 -24.67
N TYR A 337 -7.92 -10.10 -25.32
CA TYR A 337 -8.08 -10.06 -26.78
C TYR A 337 -9.04 -8.96 -27.16
N ARG A 338 -8.69 -8.18 -28.18
CA ARG A 338 -9.45 -7.00 -28.64
C ARG A 338 -9.56 -7.01 -30.15
N ALA A 339 -10.76 -6.76 -30.67
CA ALA A 339 -10.99 -6.69 -32.10
C ALA A 339 -11.93 -5.53 -32.47
N LYS A 340 -11.60 -4.79 -33.55
CA LYS A 340 -12.47 -3.81 -34.19
C LYS A 340 -13.23 -4.52 -35.33
N LEU A 341 -14.54 -4.29 -35.39
CA LEU A 341 -15.45 -4.98 -36.31
C LEU A 341 -16.01 -4.02 -37.34
N GLY A 342 -15.23 -3.74 -38.38
CA GLY A 342 -15.68 -3.02 -39.58
C GLY A 342 -16.09 -1.55 -39.36
N LYS A 343 -17.10 -1.27 -38.55
CA LYS A 343 -17.59 0.08 -38.24
C LYS A 343 -16.74 0.71 -37.11
N ASP A 344 -16.33 1.96 -37.30
CA ASP A 344 -15.59 2.69 -36.27
C ASP A 344 -16.35 2.74 -34.94
N GLY A 345 -15.69 2.32 -33.84
CA GLY A 345 -16.30 2.23 -32.53
C GLY A 345 -17.04 0.92 -32.22
N ARG A 346 -17.22 0.03 -33.19
CA ARG A 346 -17.71 -1.33 -32.95
C ARG A 346 -16.57 -2.23 -32.54
N THR A 347 -16.62 -2.77 -31.31
CA THR A 347 -15.52 -3.59 -30.78
C THR A 347 -16.02 -4.82 -30.04
N ILE A 348 -15.18 -5.86 -30.03
CA ILE A 348 -15.29 -6.99 -29.10
C ILE A 348 -14.03 -6.99 -28.24
N THR A 349 -14.23 -7.15 -26.94
CA THR A 349 -13.15 -7.37 -25.96
C THR A 349 -13.46 -8.62 -25.16
N VAL A 350 -12.50 -9.51 -25.08
CA VAL A 350 -12.54 -10.70 -24.22
C VAL A 350 -11.38 -10.59 -23.25
N ASP A 351 -11.68 -10.54 -21.98
CA ASP A 351 -10.72 -10.49 -20.88
C ASP A 351 -10.82 -11.78 -20.08
N GLY A 352 -9.69 -12.41 -19.81
CA GLY A 352 -9.55 -13.59 -18.95
C GLY A 352 -8.48 -13.38 -17.90
N ASP A 353 -8.79 -13.67 -16.64
CA ASP A 353 -7.84 -13.61 -15.52
C ASP A 353 -7.86 -14.95 -14.79
N VAL A 354 -6.69 -15.55 -14.64
CA VAL A 354 -6.47 -16.77 -13.86
C VAL A 354 -5.51 -16.43 -12.73
N ASN A 355 -5.92 -16.71 -11.51
CA ASN A 355 -5.09 -16.56 -10.34
C ASN A 355 -5.08 -17.86 -9.55
N TYR A 356 -3.90 -18.44 -9.31
CA TYR A 356 -3.71 -19.61 -8.47
C TYR A 356 -2.76 -19.26 -7.33
N SER A 357 -3.11 -19.64 -6.11
CA SER A 357 -2.31 -19.45 -4.92
C SER A 357 -2.26 -20.73 -4.11
N ASP A 358 -1.07 -21.08 -3.66
CA ASP A 358 -0.82 -22.18 -2.76
C ASP A 358 0.06 -21.72 -1.61
N ASN A 359 -0.35 -21.99 -0.37
CA ASN A 359 0.34 -21.55 0.83
C ASN A 359 0.35 -22.66 1.87
N THR A 360 1.49 -22.83 2.50
CA THR A 360 1.67 -23.74 3.63
C THR A 360 2.13 -22.93 4.85
N ASN A 361 1.47 -23.14 5.98
CA ASN A 361 1.84 -22.53 7.25
C ASN A 361 1.95 -23.64 8.31
N ASN A 362 3.17 -24.09 8.56
CA ASN A 362 3.46 -25.08 9.58
C ASN A 362 4.05 -24.38 10.78
N SER A 363 3.57 -24.67 11.99
CA SER A 363 4.09 -24.05 13.20
C SER A 363 4.10 -24.99 14.38
N ASN A 364 5.11 -24.83 15.22
CA ASN A 364 5.15 -25.29 16.57
C ASN A 364 4.83 -24.13 17.50
N SER A 365 3.86 -24.28 18.37
CA SER A 365 3.54 -23.24 19.33
C SER A 365 3.44 -23.78 20.74
N PHE A 366 4.00 -23.01 21.65
CA PHE A 366 3.91 -23.19 23.08
C PHE A 366 3.10 -22.05 23.65
N SER A 367 2.14 -22.35 24.50
CA SER A 367 1.35 -21.37 25.23
C SER A 367 1.24 -21.79 26.68
N ASN A 368 1.48 -20.84 27.56
CA ASN A 368 1.31 -20.99 29.00
C ASN A 368 0.47 -19.83 29.52
N VAL A 369 -0.66 -20.13 30.16
CA VAL A 369 -1.55 -19.13 30.74
C VAL A 369 -1.66 -19.38 32.24
N LEU A 370 -1.23 -18.40 33.00
CA LEU A 370 -1.27 -18.41 34.49
C LEU A 370 -2.35 -17.43 34.92
N PRO A 371 -3.56 -17.90 35.31
CA PRO A 371 -4.55 -17.04 35.94
C PRO A 371 -4.08 -16.73 37.37
N LEU A 372 -4.09 -15.45 37.71
CA LEU A 372 -3.70 -14.96 39.02
C LEU A 372 -4.94 -14.38 39.72
N SER A 373 -5.96 -15.22 39.94
CA SER A 373 -7.28 -14.79 40.40
C SER A 373 -7.31 -14.10 41.76
N ASP A 374 -6.31 -14.32 42.62
CA ASP A 374 -6.42 -13.99 44.04
C ASP A 374 -5.32 -13.05 44.57
N LEU A 375 -4.37 -12.63 43.78
CA LEU A 375 -3.26 -11.78 44.26
C LEU A 375 -3.10 -10.55 43.38
N ARG A 376 -3.56 -9.41 43.88
CA ARG A 376 -3.17 -8.12 43.34
C ARG A 376 -1.76 -7.82 43.80
N PRO A 377 -0.76 -7.72 42.87
CA PRO A 377 0.57 -7.30 43.30
C PRO A 377 0.53 -5.85 43.75
N ASP A 378 1.07 -5.56 44.89
CA ASP A 378 1.25 -4.20 45.41
C ASP A 378 2.39 -3.47 44.68
N GLY A 379 2.40 -3.51 43.38
CA GLY A 379 3.37 -2.81 42.54
C GLY A 379 3.34 -3.29 41.11
N VAL A 380 3.35 -2.34 40.18
CA VAL A 380 3.33 -2.55 38.71
C VAL A 380 4.57 -3.29 38.20
N ASP A 381 5.60 -3.38 39.01
CA ASP A 381 6.90 -4.03 38.74
C ASP A 381 7.04 -5.40 39.39
N ALA A 382 5.97 -6.18 39.50
CA ALA A 382 6.06 -7.51 40.07
C ALA A 382 7.10 -8.35 39.33
N PRO A 383 8.16 -8.75 40.01
CA PRO A 383 9.34 -9.32 39.37
C PRO A 383 9.12 -10.76 38.99
N TRP A 384 9.92 -11.19 38.10
CA TRP A 384 10.25 -12.55 37.76
C TRP A 384 10.43 -13.40 39.02
N GLY A 385 9.51 -14.28 39.37
CA GLY A 385 9.71 -15.15 40.55
C GLY A 385 8.42 -15.59 41.24
N TRP A 386 7.29 -15.50 40.60
CA TRP A 386 6.02 -15.94 41.17
C TRP A 386 5.93 -17.45 41.22
N ASP A 387 5.42 -17.95 42.34
CA ASP A 387 5.17 -19.37 42.56
C ASP A 387 4.09 -19.85 41.54
N THR A 388 4.50 -20.68 40.62
CA THR A 388 3.67 -21.15 39.49
C THR A 388 2.95 -22.47 39.83
N THR A 389 2.91 -22.90 41.07
CA THR A 389 2.38 -24.22 41.47
C THR A 389 0.85 -24.36 41.39
N GLY A 390 0.11 -23.35 40.97
CA GLY A 390 -1.34 -23.37 41.10
C GLY A 390 -2.14 -23.72 39.88
N TYR A 391 -1.95 -23.16 38.69
CA TYR A 391 -2.82 -23.42 37.52
C TYR A 391 -2.12 -23.15 36.20
N THR A 392 -1.32 -24.09 35.74
CA THR A 392 -0.68 -24.00 34.43
C THR A 392 -1.57 -24.61 33.35
N ARG A 393 -2.12 -23.79 32.43
CA ARG A 393 -2.65 -24.30 31.18
C ARG A 393 -1.50 -24.34 30.17
N LEU A 394 -0.62 -25.28 30.36
CA LEU A 394 0.52 -25.52 29.47
C LEU A 394 0.02 -26.27 28.23
N ARG A 395 0.29 -25.71 27.05
CA ARG A 395 -0.13 -26.31 25.79
C ARG A 395 1.01 -26.26 24.78
N TYR A 396 1.32 -27.41 24.20
CA TYR A 396 2.20 -27.55 23.04
C TYR A 396 1.36 -27.97 21.84
N LEU A 397 1.45 -27.21 20.75
CA LEU A 397 0.67 -27.46 19.53
C LEU A 397 1.61 -27.57 18.33
N ARG A 398 1.37 -28.58 17.52
CA ARG A 398 1.88 -28.67 16.15
C ARG A 398 0.74 -28.39 15.20
N ASN A 399 0.88 -27.33 14.41
CA ASN A 399 -0.11 -26.94 13.40
C ASN A 399 0.44 -27.18 12.00
N LEU A 400 -0.37 -27.85 11.17
CA LEU A 400 -0.15 -28.02 9.75
C LEU A 400 -1.34 -27.37 9.03
N ALA A 401 -1.11 -26.33 8.23
CA ALA A 401 -2.18 -25.56 7.63
C ALA A 401 -1.90 -25.21 6.16
N PRO A 402 -1.90 -26.21 5.26
CA PRO A 402 -1.90 -25.94 3.83
C PRO A 402 -3.22 -25.28 3.40
N SER A 403 -3.12 -24.41 2.41
CA SER A 403 -4.27 -23.76 1.77
C SER A 403 -3.99 -23.52 0.30
N SER A 404 -4.96 -23.82 -0.54
CA SER A 404 -4.90 -23.54 -1.96
C SER A 404 -6.14 -22.78 -2.43
N SER A 405 -5.98 -21.93 -3.40
CA SER A 405 -7.10 -21.23 -4.02
C SER A 405 -6.84 -20.97 -5.50
N TYR A 406 -7.90 -21.00 -6.28
CA TYR A 406 -7.84 -20.48 -7.64
C TYR A 406 -9.07 -19.65 -7.96
N ARG A 407 -8.84 -18.61 -8.76
CA ARG A 407 -9.86 -17.71 -9.25
C ARG A 407 -9.78 -17.63 -10.76
N LEU A 408 -10.88 -17.91 -11.42
CA LEU A 408 -11.04 -17.78 -12.85
C LEU A 408 -12.04 -16.66 -13.11
N ARG A 409 -11.65 -15.65 -13.85
CA ARG A 409 -12.53 -14.56 -14.27
C ARG A 409 -12.57 -14.47 -15.78
N GLY A 410 -13.73 -14.23 -16.33
CA GLY A 410 -13.95 -13.96 -17.73
C GLY A 410 -14.88 -12.77 -17.90
N GLN A 411 -14.54 -11.87 -18.79
CA GLN A 411 -15.41 -10.77 -19.21
C GLN A 411 -15.48 -10.70 -20.72
N PHE A 412 -16.71 -10.65 -21.22
CA PHE A 412 -17.01 -10.37 -22.63
C PHE A 412 -17.70 -9.01 -22.72
N THR A 413 -17.21 -8.15 -23.62
CA THR A 413 -17.80 -6.84 -23.88
C THR A 413 -17.96 -6.64 -25.37
N TYR A 414 -19.18 -6.40 -25.81
CA TYR A 414 -19.50 -5.93 -27.15
C TYR A 414 -19.92 -4.46 -27.10
N THR A 415 -19.35 -3.62 -27.96
CA THR A 415 -19.71 -2.21 -28.09
C THR A 415 -20.20 -1.89 -29.47
N GLU A 416 -21.31 -1.11 -29.57
CA GLU A 416 -21.93 -0.64 -30.79
C GLU A 416 -22.07 0.88 -30.76
N PRO A 417 -21.53 1.61 -31.75
CA PRO A 417 -21.77 3.04 -31.91
C PRO A 417 -23.20 3.30 -32.44
N VAL A 418 -24.05 3.93 -31.63
CA VAL A 418 -25.44 4.25 -31.96
C VAL A 418 -25.62 5.67 -32.50
N ALA A 419 -24.69 6.59 -32.13
CA ALA A 419 -24.65 7.95 -32.65
C ALA A 419 -23.19 8.45 -32.71
N LYS A 420 -22.98 9.63 -33.32
CA LYS A 420 -21.64 10.24 -33.49
C LYS A 420 -20.82 10.33 -32.18
N TYR A 421 -21.50 10.50 -31.06
CA TYR A 421 -20.87 10.68 -29.74
C TYR A 421 -21.38 9.66 -28.72
N ALA A 422 -22.18 8.68 -29.11
CA ALA A 422 -22.80 7.72 -28.21
C ALA A 422 -22.55 6.29 -28.64
N GLN A 423 -22.21 5.45 -27.66
CA GLN A 423 -22.01 4.01 -27.78
C GLN A 423 -22.85 3.30 -26.73
N VAL A 424 -23.33 2.12 -27.08
CA VAL A 424 -23.92 1.17 -26.13
C VAL A 424 -23.04 -0.07 -26.04
N SER A 425 -23.10 -0.75 -24.92
CA SER A 425 -22.39 -2.02 -24.75
C SER A 425 -23.28 -3.06 -24.11
N LEU A 426 -23.00 -4.32 -24.41
CA LEU A 426 -23.48 -5.47 -23.67
C LEU A 426 -22.28 -6.14 -23.03
N GLN A 427 -22.37 -6.38 -21.73
CA GLN A 427 -21.28 -6.95 -20.95
C GLN A 427 -21.77 -8.19 -20.20
N TYR A 428 -20.94 -9.23 -20.22
CA TYR A 428 -21.13 -10.42 -19.41
C TYR A 428 -19.84 -10.69 -18.64
N ARG A 429 -19.97 -10.95 -17.33
CA ARG A 429 -18.85 -11.27 -16.44
C ARG A 429 -19.14 -12.55 -15.71
N ILE A 430 -18.13 -13.39 -15.57
CA ILE A 430 -18.17 -14.61 -14.78
C ILE A 430 -16.93 -14.66 -13.89
N SER A 431 -17.07 -15.03 -12.63
CA SER A 431 -15.98 -15.32 -11.70
C SER A 431 -16.27 -16.64 -11.01
N TYR A 432 -15.29 -17.52 -11.02
CA TYR A 432 -15.32 -18.74 -10.24
C TYR A 432 -14.13 -18.72 -9.27
N ASP A 433 -14.45 -18.71 -7.98
CA ASP A 433 -13.48 -18.63 -6.90
C ASP A 433 -13.54 -19.93 -6.10
N TYR A 434 -12.46 -20.72 -6.11
CA TYR A 434 -12.29 -21.92 -5.30
C TYR A 434 -11.28 -21.65 -4.19
N GLN A 435 -11.59 -22.12 -3.00
CA GLN A 435 -10.69 -22.08 -1.86
C GLN A 435 -10.78 -23.38 -1.06
N GLU A 436 -9.63 -23.93 -0.73
CA GLU A 436 -9.46 -25.06 0.16
C GLU A 436 -8.47 -24.72 1.27
N ARG A 437 -8.79 -25.13 2.48
CA ARG A 437 -7.90 -25.02 3.63
C ARG A 437 -8.00 -26.29 4.46
N ASP A 438 -6.86 -26.85 4.85
CA ASP A 438 -6.78 -28.05 5.68
C ASP A 438 -5.88 -27.77 6.90
N LYS A 439 -6.45 -27.13 7.94
CA LYS A 439 -5.74 -26.88 9.20
C LYS A 439 -5.90 -28.09 10.10
N LYS A 440 -4.80 -28.79 10.37
CA LYS A 440 -4.70 -29.87 11.36
C LYS A 440 -3.84 -29.41 12.52
N SER A 441 -4.38 -29.42 13.71
CA SER A 441 -3.72 -29.04 14.95
C SER A 441 -3.62 -30.25 15.85
N TYR A 442 -2.44 -30.48 16.38
CA TYR A 442 -2.15 -31.62 17.26
C TYR A 442 -1.72 -31.10 18.61
N ILE A 443 -2.32 -31.60 19.69
CA ILE A 443 -1.83 -31.40 21.06
C ILE A 443 -0.68 -32.38 21.27
N THR A 444 0.52 -31.86 21.50
CA THR A 444 1.77 -32.66 21.55
C THR A 444 2.46 -32.53 22.89
N GLY A 445 3.55 -33.25 23.05
CA GLY A 445 4.56 -32.99 24.09
C GLY A 445 5.50 -31.84 23.68
N ALA A 446 6.52 -31.56 24.50
CA ALA A 446 7.52 -30.52 24.29
C ALA A 446 8.42 -30.79 23.07
N ASP A 447 8.44 -32.01 22.54
CA ASP A 447 9.15 -32.42 21.33
C ASP A 447 8.39 -32.13 20.04
N TYR A 448 7.13 -31.69 20.15
CA TYR A 448 6.21 -31.46 19.02
C TYR A 448 6.03 -32.66 18.07
N SER A 449 6.25 -33.89 18.57
CA SER A 449 6.06 -35.10 17.79
C SER A 449 4.57 -35.38 17.60
N ILE A 450 4.18 -35.70 16.36
CA ILE A 450 2.79 -36.06 15.98
C ILE A 450 2.62 -37.57 15.73
N ALA A 451 3.66 -38.37 15.96
CA ALA A 451 3.62 -39.81 15.72
C ALA A 451 2.54 -40.49 16.58
N GLY A 452 1.61 -41.15 15.96
CA GLY A 452 0.51 -41.85 16.65
C GLY A 452 -0.58 -40.92 17.21
N LEU A 453 -0.53 -39.62 16.98
CA LEU A 453 -1.56 -38.67 17.41
C LEU A 453 -2.57 -38.40 16.31
N ALA A 454 -3.84 -38.32 16.69
CA ALA A 454 -4.90 -37.79 15.82
C ALA A 454 -4.96 -36.27 15.93
N PRO A 455 -5.37 -35.56 14.89
CA PRO A 455 -5.63 -34.13 14.96
C PRO A 455 -6.72 -33.83 16.00
N ASP A 456 -6.50 -32.81 16.80
CA ASP A 456 -7.51 -32.33 17.75
C ASP A 456 -8.70 -31.74 17.01
N GLY A 457 -9.84 -32.24 17.35
CA GLY A 457 -11.07 -31.90 16.65
C GLY A 457 -11.52 -30.46 16.83
N ALA A 458 -11.34 -29.84 17.97
CA ALA A 458 -11.79 -28.49 18.26
C ALA A 458 -10.80 -27.43 17.70
N LEU A 459 -9.52 -27.81 17.53
CA LEU A 459 -8.46 -26.93 17.04
C LEU A 459 -8.23 -27.05 15.53
N SER A 460 -8.74 -28.12 14.90
CA SER A 460 -8.59 -28.41 13.48
C SER A 460 -9.80 -27.92 12.70
N ASN A 461 -9.55 -27.32 11.53
CA ASN A 461 -10.60 -26.81 10.66
C ASN A 461 -10.21 -27.01 9.19
N SER A 462 -10.97 -27.85 8.50
CA SER A 462 -10.76 -28.15 7.09
C SER A 462 -12.03 -27.84 6.31
N TYR A 463 -11.93 -27.07 5.25
CA TYR A 463 -13.06 -26.67 4.43
C TYR A 463 -12.70 -26.49 2.95
N ARG A 464 -13.73 -26.60 2.12
CA ARG A 464 -13.72 -26.27 0.69
C ARG A 464 -14.86 -25.32 0.39
N SER A 465 -14.63 -24.33 -0.46
CA SER A 465 -15.69 -23.43 -0.91
C SER A 465 -15.54 -23.07 -2.39
N ASN A 466 -16.69 -22.97 -3.05
CA ASN A 466 -16.83 -22.56 -4.44
C ASN A 466 -17.78 -21.37 -4.51
N TYR A 467 -17.31 -20.23 -5.00
CA TYR A 467 -18.16 -19.11 -5.36
C TYR A 467 -18.23 -18.98 -6.88
N LEU A 468 -19.44 -19.09 -7.43
CA LEU A 468 -19.72 -18.76 -8.82
C LEU A 468 -20.53 -17.46 -8.87
N THR A 469 -19.92 -16.39 -9.41
CA THR A 469 -20.57 -15.10 -9.60
C THR A 469 -20.72 -14.82 -11.09
N GLN A 470 -21.93 -14.54 -11.53
CA GLN A 470 -22.26 -14.18 -12.91
C GLN A 470 -22.95 -12.82 -12.90
N SER A 471 -22.58 -11.94 -13.81
CA SER A 471 -23.28 -10.67 -13.98
C SER A 471 -23.38 -10.30 -15.45
N ALA A 472 -24.53 -9.76 -15.82
CA ALA A 472 -24.80 -9.31 -17.17
C ALA A 472 -25.53 -7.96 -17.14
N GLY A 473 -25.24 -7.11 -18.11
CA GLY A 473 -25.93 -5.84 -18.18
C GLY A 473 -25.51 -4.93 -19.33
N PRO A 474 -26.34 -3.92 -19.61
CA PRO A 474 -26.04 -2.90 -20.60
C PRO A 474 -25.09 -1.83 -20.04
N GLY A 475 -24.38 -1.22 -20.96
CA GLY A 475 -23.60 -0.02 -20.72
C GLY A 475 -23.92 1.06 -21.76
N PHE A 476 -23.78 2.31 -21.37
CA PHE A 476 -23.92 3.48 -22.21
C PHE A 476 -22.73 4.41 -22.02
N ARG A 477 -22.21 4.94 -23.12
CA ARG A 477 -21.16 5.98 -23.13
C ARG A 477 -21.57 7.10 -24.06
N TYR A 478 -21.44 8.32 -23.52
CA TYR A 478 -21.51 9.56 -24.31
C TYR A 478 -20.19 10.28 -24.17
N SER A 479 -19.52 10.63 -25.29
CA SER A 479 -18.25 11.36 -25.25
C SER A 479 -18.21 12.39 -26.36
N LYS A 480 -18.23 13.66 -25.97
CA LYS A 480 -18.15 14.80 -26.90
C LYS A 480 -17.00 15.69 -26.45
N GLU A 481 -16.03 15.93 -27.34
CA GLU A 481 -14.82 16.71 -27.07
C GLU A 481 -14.02 16.15 -25.88
N ARG A 482 -14.05 16.84 -24.74
CA ARG A 482 -13.35 16.44 -23.50
C ARG A 482 -14.32 15.97 -22.41
N ASN A 483 -15.62 15.99 -22.69
CA ASN A 483 -16.64 15.59 -21.75
C ASN A 483 -17.08 14.15 -22.01
N THR A 484 -17.15 13.35 -20.93
CA THR A 484 -17.51 11.94 -21.03
C THR A 484 -18.49 11.59 -19.94
N PHE A 485 -19.51 10.83 -20.31
CA PHE A 485 -20.44 10.19 -19.37
C PHE A 485 -20.50 8.70 -19.72
N ILE A 486 -20.39 7.86 -18.69
CA ILE A 486 -20.47 6.40 -18.79
C ILE A 486 -21.42 5.90 -17.71
N ALA A 487 -22.29 4.95 -18.05
CA ALA A 487 -23.16 4.26 -17.10
C ALA A 487 -23.24 2.79 -17.48
N ASN A 488 -22.97 1.92 -16.51
CA ASN A 488 -23.11 0.46 -16.62
C ASN A 488 -24.01 -0.02 -15.48
N VAL A 489 -24.95 -0.90 -15.76
CA VAL A 489 -25.83 -1.53 -14.77
C VAL A 489 -25.81 -3.02 -15.00
N PHE A 490 -25.63 -3.80 -13.94
CA PHE A 490 -25.51 -5.25 -14.00
C PHE A 490 -26.49 -5.91 -13.04
N TYR A 491 -27.17 -6.93 -13.51
CA TYR A 491 -27.77 -7.93 -12.65
C TYR A 491 -26.72 -8.98 -12.31
N GLN A 492 -26.48 -9.22 -11.03
CA GLN A 492 -25.48 -10.14 -10.52
C GLN A 492 -26.15 -11.24 -9.71
N ARG A 493 -25.75 -12.48 -9.98
CA ARG A 493 -26.08 -13.65 -9.20
C ARG A 493 -24.79 -14.29 -8.70
N SER A 494 -24.71 -14.50 -7.38
CA SER A 494 -23.60 -15.21 -6.72
C SER A 494 -24.13 -16.45 -6.04
N SER A 495 -23.51 -17.61 -6.23
CA SER A 495 -23.83 -18.84 -5.56
C SER A 495 -22.59 -19.37 -4.83
N LEU A 496 -22.76 -19.72 -3.57
CA LEU A 496 -21.79 -20.40 -2.72
C LEU A 496 -22.17 -21.86 -2.56
N ASP A 497 -21.23 -22.76 -2.76
CA ASP A 497 -21.27 -24.14 -2.33
C ASP A 497 -20.04 -24.41 -1.46
N GLY A 498 -20.24 -24.53 -0.16
CA GLY A 498 -19.21 -24.77 0.85
C GLY A 498 -19.42 -26.09 1.55
N GLN A 499 -18.32 -26.74 1.90
CA GLN A 499 -18.33 -27.99 2.65
C GLN A 499 -17.25 -27.94 3.73
N ILE A 500 -17.63 -28.30 4.96
CA ILE A 500 -16.69 -28.62 6.03
C ILE A 500 -16.31 -30.08 5.84
N VAL A 501 -15.02 -30.34 5.60
CA VAL A 501 -14.53 -31.68 5.20
C VAL A 501 -14.66 -32.69 6.33
N ARG A 502 -14.82 -32.23 7.56
CA ARG A 502 -14.85 -33.08 8.77
C ARG A 502 -16.21 -33.74 9.06
N ASP A 503 -17.29 -33.14 8.55
CA ASP A 503 -18.65 -33.64 8.74
C ASP A 503 -19.44 -33.46 7.44
N ASP A 504 -19.79 -34.54 6.77
CA ASP A 504 -20.55 -34.48 5.51
C ASP A 504 -21.94 -33.82 5.66
N ALA A 505 -22.37 -33.57 6.90
CA ALA A 505 -23.63 -32.94 7.22
C ALA A 505 -23.61 -31.39 7.03
N ASP A 506 -22.47 -30.74 7.10
CA ASP A 506 -22.39 -29.28 7.09
C ASP A 506 -22.07 -28.70 5.68
N LYS A 507 -23.03 -28.88 4.77
CA LYS A 507 -23.01 -28.20 3.47
C LYS A 507 -23.67 -26.84 3.56
N ILE A 508 -22.90 -25.80 3.29
CA ILE A 508 -23.38 -24.43 3.26
C ILE A 508 -23.68 -24.06 1.81
N ARG A 509 -24.95 -23.76 1.50
CA ARG A 509 -25.37 -23.32 0.17
C ARG A 509 -26.17 -22.04 0.24
N HIS A 510 -25.64 -21.00 -0.38
CA HIS A 510 -26.29 -19.71 -0.46
C HIS A 510 -26.36 -19.21 -1.90
N SER A 511 -27.39 -18.47 -2.22
CA SER A 511 -27.54 -17.79 -3.52
C SER A 511 -28.01 -16.36 -3.30
N TYR A 512 -27.27 -15.41 -3.84
CA TYR A 512 -27.51 -13.98 -3.66
C TYR A 512 -27.74 -13.32 -5.02
N ASN A 513 -28.70 -12.39 -5.07
CA ASN A 513 -29.02 -11.64 -6.26
C ASN A 513 -28.93 -10.15 -5.94
N ASN A 514 -28.19 -9.41 -6.75
CA ASN A 514 -27.95 -7.99 -6.54
C ASN A 514 -27.96 -7.23 -7.88
N VAL A 515 -28.23 -5.93 -7.83
CA VAL A 515 -28.03 -5.04 -8.95
C VAL A 515 -26.85 -4.15 -8.62
N THR A 516 -25.78 -4.25 -9.43
CA THR A 516 -24.61 -3.40 -9.27
C THR A 516 -24.52 -2.40 -10.41
N TYR A 517 -23.96 -1.23 -10.13
CA TYR A 517 -23.83 -0.16 -11.12
C TYR A 517 -22.50 0.57 -10.99
N PHE A 518 -22.10 1.13 -12.14
CA PHE A 518 -20.95 2.03 -12.23
C PHE A 518 -21.32 3.20 -13.15
N MET A 519 -21.19 4.41 -12.66
CA MET A 519 -21.42 5.62 -13.42
C MET A 519 -20.22 6.55 -13.28
N MET A 520 -19.78 7.17 -14.36
CA MET A 520 -18.72 8.15 -14.39
C MET A 520 -19.12 9.33 -15.26
N GLY A 521 -19.01 10.53 -14.68
CA GLY A 521 -19.16 11.79 -15.40
C GLY A 521 -17.87 12.59 -15.32
N GLN A 522 -17.33 12.99 -16.47
CA GLN A 522 -16.21 13.92 -16.58
C GLN A 522 -16.65 15.15 -17.33
N LEU A 523 -16.51 16.31 -16.70
CA LEU A 523 -16.84 17.61 -17.25
C LEU A 523 -15.60 18.50 -17.20
N ASN A 524 -15.10 18.89 -18.36
CA ASN A 524 -14.04 19.88 -18.51
C ASN A 524 -14.70 21.23 -18.80
N ILE A 525 -14.89 22.06 -17.77
CA ILE A 525 -15.56 23.34 -17.83
C ILE A 525 -14.77 24.29 -18.75
N ASN A 526 -13.45 24.26 -18.61
CA ASN A 526 -12.52 24.99 -19.48
C ASN A 526 -11.15 24.30 -19.45
N ARG A 527 -10.09 24.98 -19.96
CA ARG A 527 -8.71 24.40 -19.98
C ARG A 527 -8.08 24.24 -18.60
N GLU A 528 -8.55 24.96 -17.61
CA GLU A 528 -8.00 24.98 -16.24
C GLU A 528 -8.85 24.20 -15.24
N ASN A 529 -10.14 23.98 -15.54
CA ASN A 529 -11.10 23.41 -14.60
C ASN A 529 -11.68 22.10 -15.11
N SER A 530 -11.48 21.05 -14.36
CA SER A 530 -12.01 19.71 -14.61
C SER A 530 -12.73 19.18 -13.38
N LEU A 531 -13.89 18.57 -13.60
CA LEU A 531 -14.71 17.93 -12.60
C LEU A 531 -14.95 16.48 -13.00
N ARG A 532 -14.85 15.56 -12.06
CA ARG A 532 -15.13 14.14 -12.25
C ARG A 532 -15.94 13.60 -11.09
N LEU A 533 -16.98 12.85 -11.43
CA LEU A 533 -17.85 12.17 -10.47
C LEU A 533 -17.89 10.69 -10.82
N TYR A 534 -17.67 9.83 -9.82
CA TYR A 534 -17.87 8.39 -9.90
C TYR A 534 -18.94 8.00 -8.90
N VAL A 535 -19.88 7.17 -9.34
CA VAL A 535 -20.89 6.56 -8.48
C VAL A 535 -20.89 5.07 -8.79
N SER A 536 -20.67 4.24 -7.78
CA SER A 536 -20.58 2.80 -7.99
C SER A 536 -21.17 2.02 -6.82
N SER A 537 -21.57 0.80 -7.10
CA SER A 537 -21.92 -0.18 -6.07
C SER A 537 -21.18 -1.49 -6.31
N TYR A 538 -20.94 -2.20 -5.23
CA TYR A 538 -20.35 -3.53 -5.25
C TYR A 538 -20.79 -4.35 -4.05
N THR A 539 -20.66 -5.66 -4.16
CA THR A 539 -20.96 -6.60 -3.08
C THR A 539 -19.69 -7.36 -2.69
N ASP A 540 -19.51 -7.59 -1.40
CA ASP A 540 -18.49 -8.51 -0.88
C ASP A 540 -19.20 -9.69 -0.21
N ASN A 541 -18.95 -10.90 -0.69
CA ASN A 541 -19.53 -12.12 -0.16
C ASN A 541 -18.85 -12.47 1.18
N PRO A 542 -19.59 -13.03 2.17
CA PRO A 542 -19.03 -13.55 3.41
C PRO A 542 -17.96 -14.62 3.10
N SER A 543 -16.91 -14.66 3.91
CA SER A 543 -15.93 -15.73 3.80
C SER A 543 -16.51 -17.04 4.33
N ILE A 544 -16.01 -18.18 3.85
CA ILE A 544 -16.45 -19.48 4.37
C ILE A 544 -16.20 -19.60 5.88
N THR A 545 -15.13 -18.99 6.40
CA THR A 545 -14.83 -18.96 7.83
C THR A 545 -15.86 -18.17 8.64
N ASP A 546 -16.42 -17.10 8.05
CA ASP A 546 -17.46 -16.32 8.70
C ASP A 546 -18.82 -17.05 8.69
N LEU A 547 -19.04 -17.94 7.71
CA LEU A 547 -20.26 -18.73 7.55
C LEU A 547 -20.24 -20.08 8.29
N GLN A 548 -19.08 -20.52 8.80
CA GLN A 548 -18.96 -21.81 9.47
C GLN A 548 -19.61 -21.78 10.85
N ASN A 549 -20.50 -22.74 11.13
CA ASN A 549 -21.05 -22.98 12.47
C ASN A 549 -20.06 -23.72 13.39
N VAL A 550 -18.78 -23.34 13.35
CA VAL A 550 -17.69 -23.92 14.12
C VAL A 550 -16.94 -22.83 14.88
N ALA A 551 -16.73 -23.07 16.18
CA ALA A 551 -15.95 -22.14 17.00
C ALA A 551 -14.44 -22.35 16.78
N ASP A 552 -13.69 -21.27 16.58
CA ASP A 552 -12.24 -21.28 16.64
C ASP A 552 -11.79 -21.06 18.09
N VAL A 553 -11.33 -22.11 18.71
CA VAL A 553 -10.84 -22.17 20.10
C VAL A 553 -9.31 -22.23 20.17
N SER A 554 -8.61 -21.89 19.09
CA SER A 554 -7.14 -21.86 19.05
C SER A 554 -6.56 -20.86 20.05
N ASP A 555 -7.26 -19.76 20.32
CA ASP A 555 -7.06 -18.88 21.47
C ASP A 555 -8.23 -19.09 22.45
N ALA A 556 -7.95 -19.79 23.54
CA ALA A 556 -8.98 -20.12 24.54
C ALA A 556 -9.50 -18.89 25.31
N GLN A 557 -8.84 -17.77 25.21
CA GLN A 557 -9.29 -16.50 25.81
C GLN A 557 -10.15 -15.67 24.87
N ASN A 558 -9.99 -15.85 23.55
CA ASN A 558 -10.69 -15.11 22.51
C ASN A 558 -11.31 -16.08 21.51
N ILE A 559 -12.48 -16.57 21.78
CA ILE A 559 -13.18 -17.56 20.95
C ILE A 559 -14.01 -16.82 19.91
N THR A 560 -13.94 -17.27 18.67
CA THR A 560 -14.77 -16.76 17.58
C THR A 560 -15.56 -17.90 16.95
N LYS A 561 -16.83 -17.68 16.65
CA LYS A 561 -17.69 -18.61 15.94
C LYS A 561 -18.29 -17.93 14.73
N GLY A 562 -18.33 -18.61 13.59
CA GLY A 562 -18.99 -18.09 12.40
C GLY A 562 -20.52 -18.10 12.51
N ASN A 563 -21.15 -17.40 11.57
CA ASN A 563 -22.60 -17.26 11.48
C ASN A 563 -23.05 -17.67 10.06
N PRO A 564 -23.77 -18.80 9.92
CA PRO A 564 -24.23 -19.27 8.60
C PRO A 564 -25.27 -18.37 7.93
N ASP A 565 -25.93 -17.48 8.68
CA ASP A 565 -27.01 -16.63 8.19
C ASP A 565 -26.53 -15.26 7.62
N LEU A 566 -25.22 -15.11 7.42
CA LEU A 566 -24.68 -13.85 6.87
C LEU A 566 -25.06 -13.61 5.42
N ASN A 567 -25.48 -12.40 5.15
CA ASN A 567 -25.65 -11.84 3.82
C ASN A 567 -24.35 -11.21 3.29
N PRO A 568 -24.20 -11.09 1.96
CA PRO A 568 -23.17 -10.25 1.38
C PRO A 568 -23.33 -8.79 1.78
N THR A 569 -22.23 -8.12 2.04
CA THR A 569 -22.27 -6.67 2.22
C THR A 569 -22.57 -5.99 0.90
N TYR A 570 -23.37 -4.91 0.91
CA TYR A 570 -23.68 -4.13 -0.25
C TYR A 570 -23.24 -2.67 -0.06
N SER A 571 -22.20 -2.28 -0.79
CA SER A 571 -21.57 -0.97 -0.65
C SER A 571 -21.90 -0.05 -1.81
N HIS A 572 -22.26 1.18 -1.49
CA HIS A 572 -22.44 2.30 -2.41
C HIS A 572 -21.31 3.29 -2.21
N ARG A 573 -20.68 3.72 -3.31
CA ARG A 573 -19.56 4.67 -3.26
C ARG A 573 -19.77 5.84 -4.20
N VAL A 574 -19.49 7.02 -3.70
CA VAL A 574 -19.44 8.26 -4.48
C VAL A 574 -18.06 8.87 -4.33
N ASN A 575 -17.38 9.15 -5.45
CA ASN A 575 -16.10 9.87 -5.46
C ASN A 575 -16.25 11.08 -6.36
N PHE A 576 -15.85 12.23 -5.85
CA PHE A 576 -15.90 13.51 -6.55
C PHE A 576 -14.51 14.11 -6.56
N HIS A 577 -14.06 14.56 -7.73
CA HIS A 577 -12.76 15.20 -7.92
C HIS A 577 -12.94 16.50 -8.71
N TYR A 578 -12.46 17.60 -8.16
CA TYR A 578 -12.36 18.87 -8.82
C TYR A 578 -10.91 19.31 -8.86
N ILE A 579 -10.43 19.67 -10.03
CA ILE A 579 -9.06 20.16 -10.25
C ILE A 579 -9.14 21.50 -10.98
N ASN A 580 -8.50 22.52 -10.40
CA ASN A 580 -8.20 23.78 -11.05
C ASN A 580 -6.68 23.92 -11.19
N SER A 581 -6.18 24.04 -12.40
CA SER A 581 -4.75 24.22 -12.69
C SER A 581 -4.52 25.47 -13.53
N ASN A 582 -4.16 26.57 -12.85
CA ASN A 582 -3.78 27.80 -13.52
C ASN A 582 -2.30 27.74 -13.92
N VAL A 583 -2.07 27.44 -15.18
CA VAL A 583 -0.75 27.21 -15.77
C VAL A 583 0.12 28.46 -15.75
N GLU A 584 -0.44 29.64 -16.01
CA GLU A 584 0.30 30.91 -16.08
C GLU A 584 0.84 31.31 -14.70
N LYS A 585 0.03 31.15 -13.65
CA LYS A 585 0.38 31.48 -12.27
C LYS A 585 1.11 30.33 -11.54
N GLY A 586 1.18 29.14 -12.15
CA GLY A 586 1.76 27.93 -11.54
C GLY A 586 1.03 27.48 -10.28
N ARG A 587 -0.30 27.68 -10.23
CA ARG A 587 -1.14 27.34 -9.09
C ARG A 587 -1.99 26.13 -9.42
N THR A 588 -2.12 25.23 -8.46
CA THR A 588 -2.98 24.07 -8.59
C THR A 588 -3.83 23.94 -7.33
N PHE A 589 -5.14 23.86 -7.52
CA PHE A 589 -6.11 23.56 -6.48
C PHE A 589 -6.79 22.25 -6.80
N MET A 590 -6.94 21.38 -5.81
CA MET A 590 -7.65 20.11 -5.94
C MET A 590 -8.57 19.94 -4.75
N TRP A 591 -9.77 19.48 -5.04
CA TRP A 591 -10.74 19.05 -4.04
C TRP A 591 -11.21 17.65 -4.38
N MET A 592 -11.10 16.77 -3.41
CA MET A 592 -11.60 15.41 -3.50
C MET A 592 -12.56 15.14 -2.35
N PHE A 593 -13.62 14.43 -2.68
CA PHE A 593 -14.59 13.95 -1.73
C PHE A 593 -14.90 12.48 -2.05
N SER A 594 -14.92 11.64 -1.02
CA SER A 594 -15.27 10.22 -1.11
C SER A 594 -16.28 9.88 -0.03
N MET A 595 -17.33 9.19 -0.41
CA MET A 595 -18.37 8.69 0.49
C MET A 595 -18.60 7.22 0.21
N GLN A 596 -18.70 6.43 1.25
CA GLN A 596 -19.13 5.03 1.19
C GLN A 596 -20.19 4.78 2.26
N ASN A 597 -21.28 4.16 1.85
CA ASN A 597 -22.27 3.56 2.71
C ASN A 597 -22.32 2.06 2.45
N THR A 598 -22.47 1.26 3.48
CA THR A 598 -22.56 -0.20 3.34
C THR A 598 -23.76 -0.70 4.13
N SER A 599 -24.67 -1.35 3.44
CA SER A 599 -25.76 -2.14 4.00
C SER A 599 -25.30 -3.56 4.23
N ASP A 600 -25.94 -4.27 5.15
CA ASP A 600 -25.55 -5.62 5.59
C ASP A 600 -24.06 -5.69 5.95
N TYR A 601 -23.56 -4.62 6.60
CA TYR A 601 -22.16 -4.55 6.98
C TYR A 601 -21.79 -5.72 7.87
N ASN A 602 -20.73 -6.48 7.51
CA ASN A 602 -20.22 -7.57 8.33
C ASN A 602 -19.54 -7.01 9.59
N ALA A 603 -20.35 -6.85 10.63
CA ALA A 603 -19.97 -6.34 11.95
C ALA A 603 -19.64 -7.51 12.88
N THR A 604 -19.10 -7.19 14.06
CA THR A 604 -18.79 -8.17 15.08
C THR A 604 -19.74 -7.98 16.26
N HIS A 605 -20.33 -9.07 16.73
CA HIS A 605 -21.03 -9.16 18.01
C HIS A 605 -20.08 -9.75 19.05
N VAL A 606 -19.83 -9.06 20.14
CA VAL A 606 -18.87 -9.46 21.18
C VAL A 606 -19.57 -9.57 22.54
N VAL A 607 -19.38 -10.70 23.20
CA VAL A 607 -19.74 -10.92 24.59
C VAL A 607 -18.46 -10.97 25.41
N SER A 608 -18.38 -10.09 26.40
CA SER A 608 -17.30 -10.04 27.37
C SER A 608 -17.62 -10.88 28.57
N ASN A 609 -16.68 -11.68 29.08
CA ASN A 609 -16.87 -12.56 30.22
C ASN A 609 -18.17 -13.42 30.12
N PRO A 610 -18.34 -14.20 29.05
CA PRO A 610 -19.58 -14.99 28.88
C PRO A 610 -19.76 -16.08 29.95
N GLY A 611 -18.85 -16.16 30.93
CA GLY A 611 -18.81 -17.23 31.89
C GLY A 611 -18.22 -18.52 31.34
N THR A 612 -18.65 -19.66 31.88
CA THR A 612 -18.22 -20.94 31.36
C THR A 612 -19.15 -21.38 30.20
N ILE A 613 -18.58 -21.50 29.02
CA ILE A 613 -19.27 -21.98 27.81
C ILE A 613 -18.82 -23.40 27.48
N THR A 614 -19.72 -24.25 26.97
CA THR A 614 -19.39 -25.61 26.55
C THR A 614 -19.46 -25.69 25.02
N LEU A 615 -18.35 -26.01 24.38
CA LEU A 615 -18.25 -26.14 22.94
C LEU A 615 -17.66 -27.50 22.60
N GLY A 616 -18.41 -28.32 21.85
CA GLY A 616 -17.97 -29.67 21.48
C GLY A 616 -17.72 -30.59 22.70
N GLY A 617 -18.41 -30.39 23.81
CA GLY A 617 -18.23 -31.14 25.05
C GLY A 617 -17.08 -30.69 25.94
N VAL A 618 -16.32 -29.62 25.52
CA VAL A 618 -15.22 -29.06 26.29
C VAL A 618 -15.67 -27.74 26.90
N GLN A 619 -15.35 -27.53 28.17
CA GLN A 619 -15.64 -26.29 28.87
C GLN A 619 -14.53 -25.28 28.66
N TYR A 620 -14.92 -24.06 28.31
CA TYR A 620 -14.05 -22.89 28.13
C TYR A 620 -14.53 -21.76 29.03
N LYS A 621 -13.61 -20.94 29.50
CA LYS A 621 -13.92 -19.67 30.19
C LYS A 621 -13.17 -18.54 29.47
N PRO A 622 -13.67 -18.11 28.29
CA PRO A 622 -13.00 -17.08 27.54
C PRO A 622 -13.23 -15.69 28.11
N ASN A 623 -12.33 -14.76 27.84
CA ASN A 623 -12.54 -13.34 28.12
C ASN A 623 -13.50 -12.72 27.11
N TYR A 624 -13.38 -13.16 25.85
CA TYR A 624 -14.22 -12.67 24.76
C TYR A 624 -14.75 -13.82 23.92
N TYR A 625 -16.01 -13.71 23.59
CA TYR A 625 -16.68 -14.57 22.63
C TYR A 625 -17.30 -13.70 21.55
N SER A 626 -17.04 -13.99 20.28
CA SER A 626 -17.49 -13.14 19.18
C SER A 626 -18.06 -13.94 18.01
N THR A 627 -19.01 -13.32 17.32
CA THR A 627 -19.59 -13.85 16.07
C THR A 627 -19.78 -12.71 15.07
N PRO A 628 -19.61 -12.93 13.76
CA PRO A 628 -19.96 -11.95 12.76
C PRO A 628 -21.47 -11.82 12.61
N VAL A 629 -21.95 -10.59 12.40
CA VAL A 629 -23.37 -10.27 12.21
C VAL A 629 -23.53 -9.20 11.13
N ASN A 630 -24.64 -9.22 10.39
CA ASN A 630 -24.94 -8.12 9.47
C ASN A 630 -25.62 -6.98 10.20
N LEU A 631 -25.09 -5.78 10.06
CA LEU A 631 -25.66 -4.53 10.59
C LEU A 631 -25.67 -3.45 9.51
N ASP A 632 -26.75 -2.72 9.44
CA ASP A 632 -26.81 -1.52 8.59
C ASP A 632 -26.18 -0.31 9.28
N GLY A 633 -25.77 0.67 8.47
CA GLY A 633 -25.37 1.96 9.00
C GLY A 633 -23.85 2.19 9.07
N TYR A 634 -23.06 1.39 8.34
CA TYR A 634 -21.66 1.72 8.12
C TYR A 634 -21.54 2.90 7.15
N TRP A 635 -20.81 3.96 7.59
CA TRP A 635 -20.49 5.13 6.79
C TRP A 635 -19.00 5.43 6.83
N SER A 636 -18.47 5.84 5.70
CA SER A 636 -17.12 6.41 5.61
C SER A 636 -17.14 7.62 4.68
N LEU A 637 -16.78 8.77 5.20
CA LEU A 637 -16.72 10.04 4.48
C LEU A 637 -15.30 10.57 4.56
N ARG A 638 -14.79 11.07 3.44
CA ARG A 638 -13.47 11.72 3.39
C ARG A 638 -13.51 12.90 2.44
N THR A 639 -12.99 14.02 2.88
CA THR A 639 -12.73 15.17 2.02
C THR A 639 -11.27 15.58 2.14
N HIS A 640 -10.68 15.98 1.03
CA HIS A 640 -9.29 16.38 0.96
C HIS A 640 -9.13 17.57 0.02
N LEU A 641 -8.53 18.63 0.52
CA LEU A 641 -8.22 19.86 -0.19
C LEU A 641 -6.70 19.98 -0.34
N SER A 642 -6.21 20.32 -1.51
CA SER A 642 -4.80 20.60 -1.77
C SER A 642 -4.63 21.87 -2.57
N TYR A 643 -3.73 22.74 -2.16
CA TYR A 643 -3.39 23.97 -2.87
C TYR A 643 -1.89 24.17 -2.94
N GLY A 644 -1.38 24.17 -4.16
CA GLY A 644 0.04 24.38 -4.45
C GLY A 644 0.27 25.69 -5.22
N PHE A 645 1.27 26.49 -4.78
CA PHE A 645 1.62 27.75 -5.44
C PHE A 645 3.10 28.12 -5.24
N PRO A 646 3.69 28.91 -6.15
CA PRO A 646 5.04 29.40 -6.01
C PRO A 646 5.09 30.66 -5.12
N ILE A 647 6.08 30.71 -4.24
CA ILE A 647 6.42 31.90 -3.46
C ILE A 647 7.64 32.56 -4.14
N GLY A 648 7.40 33.65 -4.88
CA GLY A 648 8.40 34.27 -5.75
C GLY A 648 9.62 34.82 -5.00
N PHE A 649 9.43 35.50 -3.88
CA PHE A 649 10.51 36.08 -3.09
C PHE A 649 11.41 35.02 -2.41
N LEU A 650 10.85 33.86 -2.05
CA LEU A 650 11.60 32.72 -1.50
C LEU A 650 12.14 31.80 -2.59
N LYS A 651 11.80 32.05 -3.85
CA LYS A 651 12.08 31.10 -4.95
C LYS A 651 11.79 29.67 -4.58
N SER A 652 10.61 29.43 -4.01
CA SER A 652 10.19 28.15 -3.45
C SER A 652 8.77 27.81 -3.86
N ASN A 653 8.40 26.54 -3.79
CA ASN A 653 7.03 26.07 -3.99
C ASN A 653 6.43 25.72 -2.64
N PHE A 654 5.21 26.15 -2.40
CA PHE A 654 4.48 25.86 -1.18
C PHE A 654 3.22 25.05 -1.51
N ASN A 655 3.04 23.95 -0.80
CA ASN A 655 1.89 23.09 -0.90
C ASN A 655 1.22 23.01 0.47
N VAL A 656 -0.09 23.17 0.51
CA VAL A 656 -0.94 22.99 1.69
C VAL A 656 -1.99 21.95 1.38
N MET A 657 -2.16 21.01 2.28
CA MET A 657 -3.20 19.99 2.18
C MET A 657 -3.95 19.93 3.51
N ALA A 658 -5.27 19.84 3.44
CA ALA A 658 -6.15 19.67 4.58
C ALA A 658 -7.19 18.60 4.28
N GLY A 659 -7.41 17.70 5.23
CA GLY A 659 -8.35 16.61 5.08
C GLY A 659 -9.23 16.47 6.32
N VAL A 660 -10.43 15.95 6.10
CA VAL A 660 -11.33 15.50 7.15
C VAL A 660 -11.82 14.11 6.77
N SER A 661 -11.73 13.19 7.71
CA SER A 661 -12.28 11.84 7.59
C SER A 661 -13.27 11.58 8.70
N TYR A 662 -14.38 10.95 8.37
CA TYR A 662 -15.37 10.47 9.31
C TYR A 662 -15.73 9.03 8.98
N SER A 663 -15.80 8.19 10.00
CA SER A 663 -16.35 6.84 9.87
C SER A 663 -17.28 6.50 11.01
N LEU A 664 -18.39 5.85 10.69
CA LEU A 664 -19.32 5.25 11.62
C LEU A 664 -19.31 3.75 11.41
N THR A 665 -18.94 3.01 12.45
CA THR A 665 -18.81 1.54 12.38
C THR A 665 -19.74 0.91 13.40
N PRO A 666 -20.79 0.19 12.97
CA PRO A 666 -21.69 -0.50 13.86
C PRO A 666 -21.06 -1.81 14.39
N SER A 667 -21.39 -2.16 15.62
CA SER A 667 -21.07 -3.44 16.29
C SER A 667 -22.18 -3.80 17.26
N MET A 668 -22.14 -5.02 17.80
CA MET A 668 -23.02 -5.46 18.91
C MET A 668 -22.17 -5.83 20.11
N LEU A 669 -22.56 -5.40 21.29
CA LEU A 669 -21.86 -5.69 22.54
C LEU A 669 -22.81 -6.28 23.59
N GLY A 670 -22.28 -7.27 24.36
CA GLY A 670 -23.04 -7.94 25.42
C GLY A 670 -23.98 -9.01 24.88
N GLY A 671 -24.87 -9.48 25.72
CA GLY A 671 -25.74 -10.64 25.46
C GLY A 671 -25.24 -11.89 26.19
N GLU A 672 -25.85 -13.02 25.92
CA GLU A 672 -25.54 -14.33 26.50
C GLU A 672 -25.22 -15.32 25.39
N VAL A 673 -24.29 -16.24 25.67
CA VAL A 673 -23.95 -17.33 24.75
C VAL A 673 -24.82 -18.54 25.12
N ASP A 674 -25.65 -19.00 24.18
CA ASP A 674 -26.51 -20.16 24.40
C ASP A 674 -25.73 -21.47 24.31
N ALA A 675 -26.43 -22.58 24.54
CA ALA A 675 -25.84 -23.93 24.54
C ALA A 675 -25.26 -24.35 23.17
N ASP A 676 -25.78 -23.79 22.08
CA ASP A 676 -25.33 -24.03 20.70
C ASP A 676 -24.20 -23.07 20.30
N GLY A 677 -23.81 -22.18 21.20
CA GLY A 677 -22.76 -21.17 20.98
C GLY A 677 -23.21 -19.99 20.11
N PHE A 678 -24.51 -19.70 20.03
CA PHE A 678 -24.98 -18.45 19.41
C PHE A 678 -25.15 -17.35 20.47
N ILE A 679 -24.90 -16.12 20.10
CA ILE A 679 -25.11 -14.99 20.97
C ILE A 679 -26.54 -14.51 20.83
N THR A 680 -27.25 -14.41 21.99
CA THR A 680 -28.58 -13.86 22.08
C THR A 680 -28.61 -12.56 22.87
N GLY A 681 -29.45 -11.63 22.50
CA GLY A 681 -29.51 -10.31 23.12
C GLY A 681 -28.38 -9.37 22.69
N GLY A 682 -27.93 -8.53 23.61
CA GLY A 682 -26.90 -7.51 23.32
C GLY A 682 -27.45 -6.16 22.91
N LYS A 683 -26.58 -5.17 22.85
CA LYS A 683 -26.91 -3.78 22.48
C LYS A 683 -26.07 -3.36 21.29
N ARG A 684 -26.66 -2.60 20.39
CA ARG A 684 -25.93 -1.99 19.28
C ARG A 684 -24.98 -0.92 19.82
N ASN A 685 -23.73 -0.98 19.38
CA ASN A 685 -22.70 0.03 19.62
C ASN A 685 -22.25 0.60 18.28
N ASP A 686 -22.35 1.92 18.16
CA ASP A 686 -21.86 2.67 17.00
C ASP A 686 -20.58 3.41 17.40
N THR A 687 -19.47 3.03 16.77
CA THR A 687 -18.18 3.71 16.95
C THR A 687 -18.01 4.76 15.88
N SER A 688 -17.97 6.02 16.26
CA SER A 688 -17.66 7.13 15.36
C SER A 688 -16.19 7.54 15.51
N ASN A 689 -15.48 7.66 14.38
CA ASN A 689 -14.14 8.23 14.34
C ASN A 689 -14.14 9.46 13.44
N ILE A 690 -13.62 10.56 13.93
CA ILE A 690 -13.36 11.77 13.17
C ILE A 690 -11.86 12.07 13.18
N GLY A 691 -11.29 12.27 12.00
CA GLY A 691 -9.87 12.62 11.84
C GLY A 691 -9.72 13.90 11.05
N TYR A 692 -8.80 14.76 11.49
CA TYR A 692 -8.39 15.97 10.79
C TYR A 692 -6.91 15.83 10.47
N ASP A 693 -6.57 15.96 9.21
CA ASP A 693 -5.18 15.96 8.74
C ASP A 693 -4.83 17.29 8.10
N PHE A 694 -3.65 17.78 8.42
CA PHE A 694 -3.11 18.99 7.84
C PHE A 694 -1.64 18.78 7.51
N ASN A 695 -1.28 19.09 6.28
CA ASN A 695 0.09 18.90 5.78
C ASN A 695 0.54 20.13 5.01
N THR A 696 1.76 20.60 5.28
CA THR A 696 2.40 21.67 4.53
C THR A 696 3.77 21.25 4.08
N VAL A 697 4.12 21.61 2.84
CA VAL A 697 5.45 21.34 2.26
C VAL A 697 5.96 22.58 1.59
N LEU A 698 7.14 23.06 2.00
CA LEU A 698 7.90 24.12 1.35
C LEU A 698 9.14 23.50 0.68
N GLY A 699 9.14 23.44 -0.63
CA GLY A 699 10.27 22.93 -1.42
C GLY A 699 11.04 24.05 -2.09
N SER A 700 12.36 24.07 -1.94
CA SER A 700 13.23 25.04 -2.59
C SER A 700 13.19 24.92 -4.12
N ASN A 701 13.27 26.05 -4.81
CA ASN A 701 13.45 26.13 -6.26
C ASN A 701 14.47 27.22 -6.62
N ILE A 702 15.50 27.36 -5.76
CA ILE A 702 16.51 28.43 -5.83
C ILE A 702 17.55 28.11 -6.90
N SER A 703 18.22 26.97 -6.75
CA SER A 703 19.28 26.53 -7.66
C SER A 703 19.52 25.02 -7.50
N GLU A 704 20.35 24.45 -8.36
CA GLU A 704 20.80 23.06 -8.27
C GLU A 704 21.80 22.81 -7.11
N ASN A 705 22.31 23.86 -6.51
CA ASN A 705 23.26 23.80 -5.41
C ASN A 705 22.61 23.95 -4.03
N VAL A 706 21.37 24.41 -4.00
CA VAL A 706 20.58 24.63 -2.78
C VAL A 706 19.28 23.88 -2.90
N ASP A 707 19.19 22.78 -2.18
CA ASP A 707 18.01 21.93 -2.14
C ASP A 707 17.56 21.77 -0.69
N PHE A 708 16.35 22.22 -0.38
CA PHE A 708 15.71 21.93 0.89
C PHE A 708 14.23 21.67 0.72
N THR A 709 13.70 20.88 1.65
CA THR A 709 12.27 20.65 1.81
C THR A 709 11.95 20.74 3.29
N LEU A 710 11.04 21.63 3.64
CA LEU A 710 10.48 21.73 4.98
C LEU A 710 9.05 21.24 4.91
N SER A 711 8.67 20.35 5.80
CA SER A 711 7.31 19.82 5.89
C SER A 711 6.83 19.78 7.33
N TRP A 712 5.56 19.98 7.50
CA TRP A 712 4.86 19.75 8.75
C TRP A 712 3.56 19.02 8.46
N ASN A 713 3.35 17.95 9.22
CA ASN A 713 2.13 17.15 9.18
C ASN A 713 1.54 17.05 10.59
N GLY A 714 0.25 17.32 10.75
CA GLY A 714 -0.49 17.10 11.98
C GLY A 714 -1.74 16.29 11.70
N THR A 715 -2.04 15.36 12.61
CA THR A 715 -3.25 14.55 12.57
C THR A 715 -3.91 14.56 13.95
N TYR A 716 -5.13 15.03 14.01
CA TYR A 716 -5.97 14.97 15.20
C TYR A 716 -7.06 13.93 14.97
N ASN A 717 -7.24 13.04 15.93
CA ASN A 717 -8.27 12.00 15.90
C ASN A 717 -9.12 12.03 17.16
N GLU A 718 -10.42 11.84 16.98
CA GLU A 718 -11.40 11.68 18.05
C GLU A 718 -12.24 10.43 17.76
N ALA A 719 -12.25 9.48 18.68
CA ALA A 719 -13.10 8.29 18.65
C ALA A 719 -14.14 8.35 19.77
N THR A 720 -15.38 7.97 19.48
CA THR A 720 -16.49 7.94 20.43
C THR A 720 -17.29 6.67 20.23
N ASN A 721 -17.66 6.01 21.33
CA ASN A 721 -18.52 4.83 21.36
C ASN A 721 -19.89 5.18 21.91
N SER A 722 -20.96 4.70 21.28
CA SER A 722 -22.34 5.02 21.71
C SER A 722 -22.72 4.37 23.04
N LEU A 723 -22.10 3.25 23.41
CA LEU A 723 -22.28 2.56 24.70
C LEU A 723 -21.19 2.93 25.73
N GLY A 724 -20.21 3.75 25.39
CA GLY A 724 -19.24 4.25 26.34
C GLY A 724 -19.87 5.16 27.40
N GLU A 725 -19.15 5.40 28.49
CA GLU A 725 -19.57 6.38 29.47
C GLU A 725 -19.84 7.73 28.81
N SER A 726 -20.93 8.39 29.18
CA SER A 726 -21.33 9.64 28.57
C SER A 726 -20.22 10.69 28.70
N GLY A 727 -19.57 11.00 27.57
CA GLY A 727 -18.44 11.93 27.51
C GLY A 727 -17.05 11.29 27.37
N SER A 728 -16.91 9.98 27.40
CA SER A 728 -15.62 9.34 27.12
C SER A 728 -15.31 9.48 25.62
N LYS A 729 -14.40 10.40 25.31
CA LYS A 729 -13.89 10.60 23.97
C LYS A 729 -12.41 10.29 23.97
N ASN A 730 -12.02 9.34 23.15
CA ASN A 730 -10.60 9.07 22.96
C ASN A 730 -10.03 10.05 21.94
N ARG A 731 -9.15 10.93 22.42
CA ARG A 731 -8.56 12.00 21.60
C ARG A 731 -7.07 11.92 21.63
N TYR A 732 -6.46 12.10 20.46
CA TYR A 732 -5.02 12.23 20.35
C TYR A 732 -4.62 13.12 19.17
N PHE A 733 -3.47 13.75 19.30
CA PHE A 733 -2.86 14.57 18.27
C PHE A 733 -1.43 14.12 18.03
N ASN A 734 -1.13 13.83 16.79
CA ASN A 734 0.22 13.49 16.37
C ASN A 734 0.69 14.54 15.38
N HIS A 735 1.91 15.03 15.54
CA HIS A 735 2.49 15.87 14.52
C HIS A 735 3.96 15.57 14.27
N ARG A 736 4.43 15.89 13.06
CA ARG A 736 5.81 15.77 12.65
C ARG A 736 6.23 16.99 11.85
N ALA A 737 7.29 17.65 12.32
CA ALA A 737 7.98 18.68 11.57
C ALA A 737 9.30 18.11 11.03
N GLN A 738 9.55 18.23 9.73
CA GLN A 738 10.74 17.67 9.10
C GLN A 738 11.38 18.68 8.17
N GLY A 739 12.71 18.82 8.28
CA GLY A 739 13.56 19.54 7.36
C GLY A 739 14.58 18.60 6.72
N ASN A 740 14.61 18.55 5.39
CA ASN A 740 15.66 17.90 4.63
C ASN A 740 16.41 18.96 3.83
N MET A 741 17.72 18.92 3.83
CA MET A 741 18.55 19.92 3.15
C MET A 741 19.78 19.29 2.51
N LYS A 742 20.13 19.80 1.36
CA LYS A 742 21.36 19.46 0.65
C LYS A 742 21.95 20.73 0.03
N PHE A 743 23.19 21.01 0.40
CA PHE A 743 23.94 22.14 -0.12
C PHE A 743 25.20 21.65 -0.85
N VAL A 744 25.48 22.26 -1.99
CA VAL A 744 26.70 22.04 -2.77
C VAL A 744 27.50 23.35 -2.75
N PHE A 745 28.57 23.33 -2.01
CA PHE A 745 29.46 24.51 -1.84
C PHE A 745 30.49 24.62 -2.99
N PRO A 746 31.15 25.79 -3.13
CA PRO A 746 32.32 25.92 -3.99
C PRO A 746 33.37 24.83 -3.73
N LEU A 747 34.17 24.50 -4.74
CA LEU A 747 35.15 23.42 -4.70
C LEU A 747 34.54 22.00 -4.55
N GLY A 748 33.21 21.88 -4.59
CA GLY A 748 32.52 20.56 -4.56
C GLY A 748 32.33 19.95 -3.18
N PHE A 749 32.43 20.72 -2.10
CA PHE A 749 31.98 20.24 -0.79
C PHE A 749 30.45 20.12 -0.77
N THR A 750 29.95 19.15 -0.05
CA THR A 750 28.52 18.92 0.10
C THR A 750 28.16 18.80 1.58
N PHE A 751 27.00 19.30 1.91
CA PHE A 751 26.35 19.03 3.18
C PHE A 751 24.95 18.48 2.92
N THR A 752 24.62 17.36 3.56
CA THR A 752 23.27 16.79 3.54
C THR A 752 22.81 16.59 4.98
N GLY A 753 21.66 17.11 5.32
CA GLY A 753 21.11 17.02 6.66
C GLY A 753 19.63 16.74 6.65
N SER A 754 19.15 16.06 7.67
CA SER A 754 17.73 15.92 7.97
C SER A 754 17.48 16.06 9.45
N VAL A 755 16.41 16.76 9.77
CA VAL A 755 15.91 16.95 11.13
C VAL A 755 14.43 16.63 11.12
N ALA A 756 13.99 15.74 11.99
CA ALA A 756 12.58 15.38 12.13
C ALA A 756 12.19 15.39 13.61
N TYR A 757 11.29 16.27 13.97
CA TYR A 757 10.65 16.29 15.28
C TYR A 757 9.28 15.63 15.17
N THR A 758 9.03 14.63 15.99
CA THR A 758 7.74 13.93 16.10
C THR A 758 7.24 14.04 17.53
N GLN A 759 5.96 14.36 17.68
CA GLN A 759 5.31 14.41 18.99
C GLN A 759 3.95 13.72 18.92
N TYR A 760 3.66 12.95 19.95
CA TYR A 760 2.39 12.29 20.21
C TYR A 760 1.81 12.85 21.48
N ILE A 761 0.61 13.42 21.40
CA ILE A 761 -0.14 14.00 22.52
C ILE A 761 -1.41 13.20 22.68
N GLY A 762 -1.57 12.57 23.84
CA GLY A 762 -2.75 11.77 24.17
C GLY A 762 -3.62 12.48 25.20
N PHE A 763 -4.67 13.16 24.77
CA PHE A 763 -5.54 13.94 25.65
C PHE A 763 -6.35 13.11 26.66
N THR A 764 -6.51 11.81 26.41
CA THR A 764 -7.37 10.94 27.22
C THR A 764 -6.60 10.18 28.30
N ASN A 765 -5.33 9.87 28.13
CA ASN A 765 -4.52 9.07 29.05
C ASN A 765 -3.21 9.77 29.46
N ASP A 766 -3.14 11.09 29.37
CA ASP A 766 -1.97 11.93 29.69
C ASP A 766 -0.65 11.41 29.10
N TYR A 767 -0.75 10.75 27.96
CA TYR A 767 0.42 10.20 27.28
C TYR A 767 0.99 11.22 26.31
N ASP A 768 2.14 11.76 26.67
CA ASP A 768 2.93 12.61 25.79
C ASP A 768 4.30 11.98 25.54
N ASP A 769 4.66 11.81 24.29
CA ASP A 769 6.01 11.40 23.90
C ASP A 769 6.49 12.23 22.71
N SER A 770 7.76 12.59 22.74
CA SER A 770 8.36 13.31 21.63
C SER A 770 9.81 12.89 21.41
N TYR A 771 10.25 12.94 20.16
CA TYR A 771 11.64 12.69 19.84
C TYR A 771 12.09 13.53 18.64
N LEU A 772 13.40 13.82 18.63
CA LEU A 772 14.08 14.57 17.60
C LEU A 772 15.13 13.67 16.95
N LEU A 773 14.91 13.35 15.67
CA LEU A 773 15.85 12.59 14.85
C LEU A 773 16.66 13.54 13.99
N CYS A 774 17.98 13.50 14.11
CA CYS A 774 18.92 14.33 13.36
C CYS A 774 19.93 13.47 12.62
N ASN A 775 20.05 13.66 11.31
CA ASN A 775 21.10 13.04 10.49
C ASN A 775 21.93 14.14 9.81
N ALA A 776 23.23 13.97 9.75
CA ALA A 776 24.13 14.93 9.14
C ALA A 776 25.26 14.23 8.37
N TRP A 777 25.51 14.67 7.16
CA TRP A 777 26.52 14.14 6.26
C TRP A 777 27.31 15.26 5.63
N ILE A 778 28.62 15.18 5.62
CA ILE A 778 29.53 16.09 4.95
C ILE A 778 30.25 15.29 3.86
N GLY A 779 30.32 15.85 2.69
CA GLY A 779 30.90 15.16 1.54
C GLY A 779 31.80 16.05 0.69
N LYS A 780 32.53 15.41 -0.20
CA LYS A 780 33.36 16.02 -1.21
C LYS A 780 33.13 15.33 -2.53
N LYS A 781 32.72 16.11 -3.55
CA LYS A 781 32.69 15.65 -4.94
C LYS A 781 34.10 15.54 -5.47
N ILE A 782 34.41 14.37 -6.01
CA ILE A 782 35.76 14.05 -6.54
C ILE A 782 35.66 13.76 -8.04
N PHE A 783 36.82 13.65 -8.68
CA PHE A 783 37.05 13.59 -10.12
C PHE A 783 36.76 14.91 -10.85
N LYS A 784 37.39 15.12 -11.97
CA LYS A 784 37.22 16.34 -12.81
C LYS A 784 35.78 16.54 -13.27
N ASN A 785 35.05 15.44 -13.48
CA ASN A 785 33.65 15.44 -13.88
C ASN A 785 32.64 15.44 -12.70
N LYS A 786 33.11 15.56 -11.44
CA LYS A 786 32.31 15.60 -10.22
C LYS A 786 31.31 14.43 -10.08
N ARG A 787 31.62 13.27 -10.68
CA ARG A 787 30.75 12.07 -10.66
C ARG A 787 30.93 11.22 -9.42
N GLY A 788 32.07 11.29 -8.77
CA GLY A 788 32.34 10.62 -7.50
C GLY A 788 32.04 11.55 -6.32
N GLU A 789 31.60 10.99 -5.21
CA GLU A 789 31.39 11.69 -3.96
C GLU A 789 31.79 10.77 -2.80
N ILE A 790 32.64 11.27 -1.89
CA ILE A 790 32.93 10.63 -0.62
C ILE A 790 32.21 11.42 0.46
N MET A 791 31.43 10.75 1.29
CA MET A 791 30.67 11.34 2.38
C MET A 791 31.03 10.65 3.69
N PHE A 792 31.16 11.43 4.76
CA PHE A 792 31.16 10.99 6.13
C PHE A 792 29.88 11.48 6.81
N GLY A 793 29.20 10.61 7.55
CA GLY A 793 27.91 10.98 8.15
C GLY A 793 27.65 10.29 9.48
N VAL A 794 26.72 10.91 10.18
CA VAL A 794 26.14 10.39 11.42
C VAL A 794 24.62 10.28 11.24
N ASN A 795 24.08 9.11 11.46
CA ASN A 795 22.66 8.88 11.56
C ASN A 795 22.26 8.85 13.03
N ASP A 796 21.10 9.46 13.34
CA ASP A 796 20.59 9.65 14.69
C ASP A 796 21.64 10.29 15.63
N LEU A 797 22.11 11.48 15.26
CA LEU A 797 23.12 12.24 16.00
C LEU A 797 22.83 12.35 17.51
N LEU A 798 21.57 12.49 17.88
CA LEU A 798 21.10 12.64 19.25
C LEU A 798 20.82 11.32 19.97
N ASN A 799 20.87 10.19 19.25
CA ASN A 799 20.53 8.85 19.73
C ASN A 799 19.12 8.76 20.36
N ARG A 800 18.15 9.38 19.69
CA ARG A 800 16.75 9.48 20.17
C ARG A 800 15.75 8.82 19.23
N ASN A 801 16.21 7.98 18.29
CA ASN A 801 15.34 7.24 17.40
C ASN A 801 14.41 6.33 18.18
N LYS A 802 13.12 6.41 17.86
CA LYS A 802 12.05 5.58 18.44
C LYS A 802 11.10 5.13 17.33
N ALA A 803 10.63 3.89 17.42
CA ALA A 803 9.52 3.41 16.60
C ALA A 803 8.30 3.26 17.49
N PHE A 804 7.52 4.30 17.57
CA PHE A 804 6.29 4.35 18.37
C PHE A 804 5.09 4.50 17.42
N ALA A 805 4.01 3.77 17.72
CA ALA A 805 2.73 3.93 17.06
C ALA A 805 1.60 3.86 18.06
N ARG A 806 0.67 4.80 17.98
CA ARG A 806 -0.59 4.76 18.70
C ARG A 806 -1.72 4.41 17.72
N THR A 807 -2.54 3.46 18.11
CA THR A 807 -3.69 3.02 17.32
C THR A 807 -4.92 2.97 18.22
N THR A 808 -6.05 3.45 17.71
CA THR A 808 -7.35 3.37 18.38
C THR A 808 -8.30 2.50 17.56
N GLY A 809 -9.06 1.67 18.24
CA GLY A 809 -10.11 0.84 17.66
C GLY A 809 -11.44 1.04 18.38
N SER A 810 -12.43 0.21 18.07
CA SER A 810 -13.71 0.22 18.77
C SER A 810 -13.51 -0.25 20.20
N GLY A 811 -13.56 0.67 21.16
CA GLY A 811 -13.46 0.39 22.59
C GLY A 811 -12.05 0.09 23.10
N TRP A 812 -10.99 0.44 22.38
CA TRP A 812 -9.62 0.26 22.85
C TRP A 812 -8.62 1.25 22.23
N THR A 813 -7.56 1.51 22.97
CA THR A 813 -6.36 2.24 22.53
C THR A 813 -5.12 1.40 22.77
N GLN A 814 -4.17 1.45 21.84
CA GLN A 814 -2.93 0.69 21.91
C GLN A 814 -1.74 1.60 21.60
N ASN A 815 -0.70 1.50 22.43
CA ASN A 815 0.64 2.01 22.16
C ASN A 815 1.56 0.84 21.83
N ALA A 816 2.30 0.94 20.74
CA ALA A 816 3.29 -0.05 20.34
C ALA A 816 4.65 0.62 20.16
N THR A 817 5.68 0.05 20.76
CA THR A 817 7.08 0.42 20.54
C THR A 817 7.84 -0.75 19.96
N ASN A 818 8.76 -0.49 19.03
CA ASN A 818 9.58 -1.50 18.39
C ASN A 818 11.05 -1.12 18.52
N SER A 819 11.93 -2.12 18.39
CA SER A 819 13.36 -1.87 18.31
C SER A 819 13.73 -1.10 17.06
N VAL A 820 14.72 -0.24 17.16
CA VAL A 820 15.23 0.63 16.09
C VAL A 820 16.73 0.59 16.06
N ILE A 821 17.33 0.97 14.94
CA ILE A 821 18.77 1.22 14.84
C ILE A 821 19.05 2.52 15.59
N GLY A 822 20.04 2.48 16.48
CA GLY A 822 20.54 3.64 17.19
C GLY A 822 21.52 4.47 16.34
N ARG A 823 22.33 5.30 17.03
CA ARG A 823 23.31 6.17 16.39
C ARG A 823 24.46 5.38 15.77
N TYR A 824 24.72 5.61 14.48
CA TYR A 824 25.89 5.06 13.81
C TYR A 824 26.58 6.10 12.92
N TYR A 825 27.89 5.90 12.76
CA TYR A 825 28.76 6.68 11.90
C TYR A 825 29.07 5.89 10.64
N MET A 826 29.15 6.56 9.48
CA MET A 826 29.41 5.88 8.21
C MET A 826 30.22 6.72 7.26
N VAL A 827 31.15 6.08 6.55
CA VAL A 827 31.79 6.62 5.36
C VAL A 827 31.16 5.96 4.14
N GLN A 828 30.72 6.75 3.19
CA GLN A 828 30.09 6.27 1.96
C GLN A 828 30.76 6.88 0.73
N PHE A 829 31.07 6.05 -0.23
CA PHE A 829 31.45 6.45 -1.58
C PHE A 829 30.27 6.29 -2.52
N THR A 830 30.02 7.28 -3.38
CA THR A 830 28.99 7.25 -4.40
C THR A 830 29.58 7.61 -5.75
N TYR A 831 29.19 6.88 -6.80
CA TYR A 831 29.57 7.16 -8.18
C TYR A 831 28.34 7.25 -9.08
N ASN A 832 28.18 8.38 -9.79
CA ASN A 832 27.09 8.63 -10.73
C ASN A 832 27.55 8.32 -12.15
N LEU A 833 27.04 7.21 -12.72
CA LEU A 833 27.28 6.85 -14.11
C LEU A 833 26.36 7.66 -15.02
N ARG A 834 26.92 8.39 -16.00
CA ARG A 834 26.14 9.14 -16.99
C ARG A 834 26.88 9.16 -18.32
N ARG A 835 26.29 8.53 -19.33
CA ARG A 835 26.81 8.49 -20.68
C ARG A 835 25.63 8.44 -21.65
N PHE A 836 25.34 9.58 -22.28
CA PHE A 836 24.23 9.70 -23.23
C PHE A 836 24.74 10.05 -24.63
N GLY A 837 23.99 9.62 -25.65
CA GLY A 837 24.23 9.91 -27.06
C GLY A 837 25.07 8.89 -27.81
N LYS A 838 25.10 8.99 -29.14
CA LYS A 838 25.94 8.19 -30.02
C LYS A 838 27.42 8.49 -29.76
N LYS A 839 28.33 7.54 -30.15
CA LYS A 839 29.80 7.70 -30.07
C LYS A 839 30.22 9.07 -30.67
N GLY A 840 30.68 9.99 -29.86
CA GLY A 840 30.99 11.37 -30.28
C GLY A 840 30.09 12.47 -29.71
N SER A 841 28.99 12.14 -29.06
CA SER A 841 28.17 13.12 -28.35
C SER A 841 28.83 13.53 -27.04
N LYS A 842 28.82 14.83 -26.72
CA LYS A 842 29.36 15.38 -25.48
C LYS A 842 28.64 14.73 -24.27
N ASN A 843 29.39 14.42 -23.25
CA ASN A 843 28.85 13.99 -21.96
C ASN A 843 28.01 15.12 -21.37
N ILE A 844 26.89 14.76 -20.68
CA ILE A 844 26.05 15.76 -19.99
C ILE A 844 26.81 16.57 -18.94
N SER A 845 27.93 16.06 -18.42
CA SER A 845 28.82 16.83 -17.54
C SER A 845 29.47 18.04 -18.22
N ASP A 846 29.45 18.11 -19.55
CA ASP A 846 29.98 19.26 -20.30
C ASP A 846 28.90 20.33 -20.49
N TYR A 847 27.66 20.06 -20.10
CA TYR A 847 26.61 21.07 -19.95
C TYR A 847 26.68 21.64 -18.54
N ASP A 848 27.60 22.57 -18.31
CA ASP A 848 27.55 23.42 -17.14
C ASP A 848 26.20 24.16 -17.09
N GLY A 849 25.29 23.67 -16.27
CA GLY A 849 24.24 24.41 -15.59
C GLY A 849 23.23 25.24 -16.40
N VAL A 850 23.26 25.21 -17.72
CA VAL A 850 22.38 26.03 -18.54
C VAL A 850 21.67 25.16 -19.57
N VAL A 851 20.49 24.66 -19.22
CA VAL A 851 19.49 24.38 -20.24
C VAL A 851 19.00 25.73 -20.75
N GLN A 852 19.75 26.33 -21.66
CA GLN A 852 19.23 27.40 -22.50
C GLN A 852 18.19 26.78 -23.41
N SER A 853 16.92 26.93 -23.06
CA SER A 853 15.82 26.83 -24.00
C SER A 853 15.90 28.02 -24.98
N GLY A 854 16.91 27.97 -25.85
CA GLY A 854 16.97 28.87 -26.98
C GLY A 854 15.89 28.48 -27.99
N PRO A 855 15.21 29.43 -28.63
CA PRO A 855 14.26 29.15 -29.67
C PRO A 855 14.96 28.47 -30.85
N ARG A 856 14.50 27.27 -31.21
CA ARG A 856 14.91 26.64 -32.47
C ARG A 856 14.60 27.61 -33.61
N ARG A 857 15.64 28.10 -34.30
CA ARG A 857 15.49 28.76 -35.60
C ARG A 857 14.85 27.73 -36.55
N MET A 858 13.65 28.00 -36.98
CA MET A 858 13.07 27.37 -38.17
C MET A 858 13.89 27.87 -39.37
N GLY A 859 14.67 27.00 -39.98
CA GLY A 859 15.18 27.22 -41.32
C GLY A 859 14.04 27.03 -42.35
N PRO A 860 14.05 27.76 -43.45
CA PRO A 860 13.02 27.68 -44.44
C PRO A 860 13.15 26.38 -45.26
N GLY A 861 12.07 25.61 -45.30
CA GLY A 861 11.62 24.82 -46.44
C GLY A 861 12.30 23.51 -46.78
N GLY A 862 11.67 22.42 -46.38
CA GLY A 862 11.69 21.13 -47.10
C GLY A 862 10.38 20.42 -46.83
N PRO A 863 9.72 19.80 -47.84
CA PRO A 863 8.40 19.22 -47.67
C PRO A 863 8.45 17.95 -46.84
N GLY A 864 7.50 17.89 -45.92
CA GLY A 864 7.40 16.98 -44.81
C GLY A 864 7.13 15.55 -45.07
N GLY A 865 7.62 14.74 -44.16
CA GLY A 865 7.00 13.47 -43.84
C GLY A 865 6.17 13.67 -42.56
N PRO A 866 5.05 12.95 -42.39
CA PRO A 866 4.20 13.13 -41.23
C PRO A 866 4.91 12.66 -39.94
N PRO A 867 4.66 13.31 -38.79
CA PRO A 867 5.21 12.84 -37.54
C PRO A 867 4.60 11.50 -37.12
N PRO A 868 5.31 10.64 -36.38
CA PRO A 868 4.77 9.37 -35.94
C PRO A 868 3.56 9.63 -35.06
N GLY A 869 2.48 8.94 -35.37
CA GLY A 869 1.12 9.18 -34.93
C GLY A 869 0.92 9.34 -33.44
N ILE A 870 0.42 10.48 -33.07
CA ILE A 870 -0.45 10.66 -31.92
C ILE A 870 -1.73 9.90 -32.26
N PHE A 871 -2.01 8.84 -31.52
CA PHE A 871 -3.31 8.18 -31.62
C PHE A 871 -4.40 9.18 -31.27
N HIS A 872 -5.07 9.70 -32.29
CA HIS A 872 -6.38 10.27 -32.13
C HIS A 872 -7.34 9.11 -31.95
N GLY A 873 -7.92 8.98 -30.75
CA GLY A 873 -9.16 8.26 -30.61
C GLY A 873 -10.20 8.85 -31.58
N PRO A 874 -11.11 8.06 -32.10
CA PRO A 874 -12.05 8.50 -33.10
C PRO A 874 -12.86 9.71 -32.60
N ARG A 875 -13.03 10.65 -33.47
CA ARG A 875 -13.93 11.80 -33.29
C ARG A 875 -15.37 11.34 -33.02
#